data_665680ff45447a6e73e5706ba4398dc9
#
_entry.id   665680ff45447a6e73e5706ba4398dc9
#
_cell.length_a   1.000
_cell.length_b   1.000
_cell.length_c   1.000
_cell.angle_alpha   90.00
_cell.angle_beta   90.00
_cell.angle_gamma   90.00
#
_symmetry.space_group_name_H-M   'P 1'
#
loop_
_entity.id
_entity.type
_entity.pdbx_description
1 polymer ?
#
loop_
_entity_poly.entity_id
_entity_poly.type
_entity_poly.pdbx_seq_one_letter_code
_entity_poly.pdbx_strand_id
1 'polypeptide(L)'
;MDTHKKTLLTLLLVLCGVAIAWAGTDSYVQPATRMVENPEAVVALVNRIGGRGTDKHFKFVLDPSIGAGQEAFVLGSEEGKILVKGSTLSAITTGIGWYLNHVAHVNIAWNSLNEKTVAVKLDGAPYVDLSDVDLPLPKEETHVSDAKYRYYLNTCAFGYSMTSWTWTRWQQEIDWMALHGINMPLQLVGLEEVWRRFLTIEDEDGKRKYGYSDEQAKAFVAGPAFIAWWAMNNLEGWGGTAPGAKSEYKSLPGAGGVQDDAWYRRQAKLARQITELQRSLGMQPVLPGWSGMVPTDFTVRSGLATRGNGGKWAGDFVRPLLLSVGNSNYAEIAADYYTCLEAVMGESQYYSMDPFHEGGGVGTMEDYAALYAAMEEAKSGSQWVIQQWQWSPTQRYSLSAVPAGRLIVLDLFSDGSPAFDRYNGYAPQEAIFCAIPNFGGRSGVMGRLNNVTDNYFKFKSKYASIKGIGVAPEAIEQTPVTYDLIFQLPWMNGVKPDMAEWVKNYATARYGRENTAVQEAWEQLRQGVLNYGTDGIQGPVEDVWAARPNLNAYPASSWGKTLNHAGGTYTKERRQMLIDAVYKLIGQKKRLALPKGSIYESNYLYDLVELAGGAMADYAYALLNGIREARNNGNTVLYEARRDAFLQLILDMDAFKGTNLNFRLGKWTQEARDAAAEVEGATTATPDWYEYNNARTIVSTWSSPGTNLNDYSYRSWQGLLKDLYYPRWKYYFDNGCINGEYKYFEWNWAHGMKHAVGQTDISNEPLAKGEDGHTDSYTRKPEGNTVKMAKDLLGKYIIPMTLADGNIYYAYRYLANDLTSKPIVVNRAKTINLAAYIGKHADVSSISGDIVDGNTTNLGRVNVKTVEMDKTYEINVKLADATEIILSVHFK
;
A
#
# COMPACT_ATOMS: atom_id res chain seq x y z
N MET A 1 26.17 60.10 -5.80
CA MET A 1 26.35 58.85 -5.05
C MET A 1 25.18 58.54 -4.11
N ASP A 2 24.06 59.26 -4.20
CA ASP A 2 22.97 59.08 -3.22
C ASP A 2 21.64 58.52 -3.79
N THR A 3 21.51 58.52 -5.11
CA THR A 3 20.24 58.03 -5.72
C THR A 3 20.20 56.49 -5.78
N HIS A 4 21.32 55.82 -6.02
CA HIS A 4 21.37 54.35 -6.07
C HIS A 4 21.26 53.68 -4.69
N LYS A 5 21.71 54.33 -3.62
CA LYS A 5 21.53 53.83 -2.25
C LYS A 5 20.08 53.96 -1.76
N LYS A 6 19.35 55.00 -2.15
CA LYS A 6 17.94 55.14 -1.81
C LYS A 6 17.07 54.16 -2.57
N THR A 7 17.35 53.89 -3.84
CA THR A 7 16.63 52.90 -4.63
C THR A 7 16.87 51.46 -4.13
N LEU A 8 18.13 51.18 -3.74
CA LEU A 8 18.43 49.87 -3.16
C LEU A 8 17.80 49.65 -1.77
N LEU A 9 17.75 50.70 -0.96
CA LEU A 9 17.10 50.64 0.36
C LEU A 9 15.58 50.59 0.23
N THR A 10 15.00 51.21 -0.77
CA THR A 10 13.55 51.15 -1.05
C THR A 10 13.18 49.76 -1.64
N LEU A 11 14.04 49.18 -2.50
CA LEU A 11 13.82 47.79 -2.97
C LEU A 11 14.00 46.78 -1.84
N LEU A 12 14.99 46.94 -0.94
CA LEU A 12 15.12 46.05 0.24
C LEU A 12 13.94 46.25 1.22
N LEU A 13 13.42 47.46 1.38
CA LEU A 13 12.27 47.71 2.23
C LEU A 13 10.96 47.24 1.62
N VAL A 14 10.83 47.24 0.29
CA VAL A 14 9.67 46.65 -0.41
C VAL A 14 9.73 45.12 -0.36
N LEU A 15 10.93 44.52 -0.56
CA LEU A 15 11.14 43.09 -0.38
C LEU A 15 10.95 42.62 1.08
N CYS A 16 11.43 43.42 2.04
CA CYS A 16 11.15 43.18 3.47
C CYS A 16 9.68 43.54 3.85
N GLY A 17 9.07 44.51 3.21
CA GLY A 17 7.68 44.93 3.46
C GLY A 17 6.67 43.93 2.93
N VAL A 18 6.91 43.32 1.77
CA VAL A 18 6.08 42.23 1.25
C VAL A 18 6.26 40.98 2.14
N ALA A 19 7.47 40.71 2.62
CA ALA A 19 7.72 39.65 3.61
C ALA A 19 7.04 39.92 4.96
N ILE A 20 6.93 41.21 5.37
CA ILE A 20 6.33 41.61 6.66
C ILE A 20 4.80 41.70 6.60
N ALA A 21 4.20 42.02 5.44
CA ALA A 21 2.75 41.96 5.29
C ALA A 21 2.18 40.52 5.32
N TRP A 22 3.01 39.53 4.96
CA TRP A 22 2.70 38.09 5.11
C TRP A 22 3.16 37.51 6.44
N ALA A 23 3.93 38.26 7.24
CA ALA A 23 4.42 37.85 8.56
C ALA A 23 3.39 38.04 9.69
N GLY A 24 2.10 38.12 9.35
CA GLY A 24 1.04 38.05 10.36
C GLY A 24 1.08 36.70 11.07
N THR A 25 1.82 36.63 12.16
CA THR A 25 1.84 35.58 13.19
C THR A 25 2.44 34.20 12.84
N ASP A 26 2.79 33.91 11.61
CA ASP A 26 3.30 32.56 11.23
C ASP A 26 4.82 32.56 11.03
N SER A 27 5.58 32.83 12.08
CA SER A 27 7.06 32.89 12.07
C SER A 27 7.77 31.55 11.77
N TYR A 28 7.04 30.48 11.65
CA TYR A 28 7.61 29.15 11.37
C TYR A 28 7.55 28.72 9.90
N VAL A 29 6.86 29.46 9.02
CA VAL A 29 6.82 29.18 7.58
C VAL A 29 7.84 30.07 6.87
N GLN A 30 9.10 29.65 6.88
CA GLN A 30 10.16 30.28 6.11
C GLN A 30 10.30 29.54 4.76
N PRO A 31 10.51 30.19 3.61
CA PRO A 31 10.78 29.52 2.34
C PRO A 31 12.04 28.65 2.43
N ALA A 32 12.00 27.42 1.93
CA ALA A 32 13.17 26.56 1.80
C ALA A 32 13.94 26.99 0.55
N THR A 33 15.04 27.57 0.71
CA THR A 33 15.75 28.30 -0.33
C THR A 33 16.73 27.47 -1.15
N ARG A 34 16.90 26.23 -1.02
CA ARG A 34 17.70 25.31 -1.88
C ARG A 34 17.86 23.95 -1.23
N MET A 35 18.16 22.94 -2.04
CA MET A 35 18.70 21.66 -1.59
C MET A 35 20.03 21.92 -0.85
N VAL A 36 20.07 21.60 0.43
CA VAL A 36 21.31 21.66 1.22
C VAL A 36 21.72 20.21 1.45
N GLU A 37 22.74 19.76 0.72
CA GLU A 37 23.40 18.51 1.05
C GLU A 37 24.12 18.66 2.40
N ASN A 38 23.64 17.95 3.41
CA ASN A 38 24.21 18.02 4.75
C ASN A 38 24.75 16.64 5.15
N PRO A 39 26.08 16.43 5.17
CA PRO A 39 26.67 15.16 5.61
C PRO A 39 26.29 14.76 7.03
N GLU A 40 26.01 15.72 7.92
CA GLU A 40 25.54 15.44 9.27
C GLU A 40 24.16 14.76 9.30
N ALA A 41 23.34 14.94 8.24
CA ALA A 41 22.06 14.28 8.11
C ALA A 41 22.22 12.75 7.96
N VAL A 42 23.29 12.27 7.32
CA VAL A 42 23.63 10.85 7.22
C VAL A 42 23.99 10.27 8.59
N VAL A 43 24.78 10.98 9.38
CA VAL A 43 25.13 10.61 10.77
C VAL A 43 23.86 10.52 11.63
N ALA A 44 23.01 11.53 11.52
CA ALA A 44 21.73 11.56 12.23
C ALA A 44 20.82 10.39 11.84
N LEU A 45 20.72 10.06 10.52
CA LEU A 45 19.96 8.93 10.00
C LEU A 45 20.43 7.61 10.63
N VAL A 46 21.73 7.32 10.59
CA VAL A 46 22.29 6.08 11.14
C VAL A 46 22.01 5.93 12.64
N ASN A 47 22.12 7.05 13.39
CA ASN A 47 21.82 7.06 14.83
C ASN A 47 20.32 6.93 15.13
N ARG A 48 19.42 7.42 14.26
CA ARG A 48 17.97 7.18 14.40
C ARG A 48 17.61 5.72 14.17
N ILE A 49 18.27 5.06 13.22
CA ILE A 49 18.01 3.66 12.89
C ILE A 49 18.55 2.74 13.95
N GLY A 50 19.83 2.83 14.23
CA GLY A 50 20.56 1.84 15.03
C GLY A 50 20.75 2.20 16.49
N GLY A 51 20.42 3.42 16.90
CA GLY A 51 20.66 3.93 18.24
C GLY A 51 21.89 4.86 18.30
N ARG A 52 21.95 5.65 19.35
CA ARG A 52 23.03 6.64 19.57
C ARG A 52 24.41 5.99 19.58
N GLY A 53 25.29 6.45 18.69
CA GLY A 53 26.68 5.98 18.59
C GLY A 53 26.87 4.92 17.51
N THR A 54 25.83 4.50 16.80
CA THR A 54 25.95 3.60 15.64
C THR A 54 26.82 4.20 14.54
N ASP A 55 26.81 5.54 14.38
CA ASP A 55 27.68 6.27 13.47
C ASP A 55 29.19 6.00 13.67
N LYS A 56 29.61 5.65 14.89
CA LYS A 56 31.02 5.37 15.21
C LYS A 56 31.57 4.15 14.48
N HIS A 57 30.71 3.23 14.04
CA HIS A 57 31.11 2.06 13.25
C HIS A 57 31.38 2.41 11.79
N PHE A 58 31.00 3.61 11.33
CA PHE A 58 31.06 4.02 9.94
C PHE A 58 32.06 5.15 9.69
N LYS A 59 32.54 5.21 8.45
CA LYS A 59 33.24 6.35 7.87
C LYS A 59 32.52 6.73 6.57
N PHE A 60 31.95 7.95 6.54
CA PHE A 60 31.22 8.44 5.36
C PHE A 60 32.11 9.38 4.56
N VAL A 61 32.14 9.21 3.22
CA VAL A 61 32.93 10.03 2.31
C VAL A 61 32.06 10.45 1.13
N LEU A 62 31.86 11.75 0.95
CA LEU A 62 31.25 12.30 -0.25
C LEU A 62 32.37 12.56 -1.30
N ASP A 63 32.31 11.85 -2.42
CA ASP A 63 33.29 11.94 -3.49
C ASP A 63 32.60 11.97 -4.86
N PRO A 64 32.23 13.14 -5.37
CA PRO A 64 31.55 13.29 -6.66
C PRO A 64 32.33 12.76 -7.88
N SER A 65 33.59 12.38 -7.70
CA SER A 65 34.43 11.88 -8.80
C SER A 65 34.18 10.40 -9.14
N ILE A 66 33.57 9.64 -8.24
CA ILE A 66 33.26 8.23 -8.51
C ILE A 66 32.02 8.11 -9.41
N GLY A 67 31.89 6.98 -10.13
CA GLY A 67 30.72 6.68 -10.95
C GLY A 67 30.72 7.31 -12.35
N ALA A 68 31.75 8.05 -12.75
CA ALA A 68 31.91 8.65 -14.10
C ALA A 68 30.67 9.43 -14.58
N GLY A 69 30.04 10.20 -13.66
CA GLY A 69 28.85 11.01 -13.95
C GLY A 69 27.53 10.34 -13.66
N GLN A 70 27.55 9.07 -13.21
CA GLN A 70 26.40 8.36 -12.65
C GLN A 70 26.49 8.34 -11.12
N GLU A 71 25.36 8.18 -10.43
CA GLU A 71 25.42 7.95 -8.99
C GLU A 71 26.09 6.60 -8.71
N ALA A 72 27.00 6.60 -7.73
CA ALA A 72 27.75 5.42 -7.33
C ALA A 72 28.06 5.43 -5.85
N PHE A 73 28.19 4.24 -5.26
CA PHE A 73 28.79 4.09 -3.94
C PHE A 73 29.85 3.00 -3.94
N VAL A 74 30.78 3.11 -2.99
CA VAL A 74 31.81 2.12 -2.69
C VAL A 74 31.66 1.73 -1.23
N LEU A 75 31.57 0.43 -0.98
CA LEU A 75 31.72 -0.15 0.34
C LEU A 75 33.14 -0.64 0.52
N GLY A 76 33.64 -0.61 1.75
CA GLY A 76 34.96 -1.10 2.10
C GLY A 76 35.22 -0.94 3.58
N SER A 77 36.45 -1.06 3.97
CA SER A 77 36.88 -0.83 5.35
C SER A 77 38.10 0.09 5.44
N GLU A 78 38.07 1.03 6.37
CA GLU A 78 39.16 1.95 6.61
C GLU A 78 39.30 2.23 8.10
N GLU A 79 40.51 2.10 8.63
CA GLU A 79 40.80 2.33 10.07
C GLU A 79 39.91 1.52 11.03
N GLY A 80 39.50 0.31 10.63
CA GLY A 80 38.64 -0.56 11.42
C GLY A 80 37.15 -0.16 11.40
N LYS A 81 36.77 0.77 10.56
CA LYS A 81 35.40 1.19 10.33
C LYS A 81 34.87 0.73 8.98
N ILE A 82 33.57 0.65 8.88
CA ILE A 82 32.82 0.42 7.64
C ILE A 82 32.91 1.69 6.82
N LEU A 83 33.61 1.66 5.68
CA LEU A 83 33.69 2.78 4.74
C LEU A 83 32.49 2.74 3.81
N VAL A 84 31.74 3.84 3.76
CA VAL A 84 30.71 4.10 2.75
C VAL A 84 31.05 5.40 2.03
N LYS A 85 31.55 5.27 0.80
CA LYS A 85 31.85 6.41 -0.06
C LYS A 85 30.77 6.52 -1.13
N GLY A 86 30.22 7.70 -1.36
CA GLY A 86 29.19 7.94 -2.37
C GLY A 86 29.44 9.17 -3.20
N SER A 87 29.01 9.16 -4.47
CA SER A 87 29.07 10.33 -5.35
C SER A 87 28.09 11.44 -4.96
N THR A 88 27.03 11.07 -4.22
CA THR A 88 25.99 11.97 -3.67
C THR A 88 25.64 11.49 -2.26
N LEU A 89 24.90 12.29 -1.49
CA LEU A 89 24.38 11.82 -0.21
C LEU A 89 23.37 10.67 -0.38
N SER A 90 22.55 10.70 -1.42
CA SER A 90 21.63 9.59 -1.77
C SER A 90 22.42 8.30 -2.03
N ALA A 91 23.57 8.36 -2.71
CA ALA A 91 24.42 7.20 -2.91
C ALA A 91 25.05 6.68 -1.61
N ILE A 92 25.46 7.57 -0.68
CA ILE A 92 25.96 7.18 0.64
C ILE A 92 24.87 6.45 1.43
N THR A 93 23.66 7.00 1.51
CA THR A 93 22.56 6.38 2.26
C THR A 93 22.13 5.05 1.65
N THR A 94 22.15 4.94 0.32
CA THR A 94 21.93 3.66 -0.38
C THR A 94 23.02 2.64 -0.03
N GLY A 95 24.30 3.06 -0.01
CA GLY A 95 25.40 2.20 0.40
C GLY A 95 25.25 1.67 1.84
N ILE A 96 24.71 2.50 2.76
CA ILE A 96 24.39 2.06 4.12
C ILE A 96 23.28 0.99 4.08
N GLY A 97 22.17 1.24 3.34
CA GLY A 97 21.09 0.27 3.19
C GLY A 97 21.55 -1.05 2.56
N TRP A 98 22.40 -0.95 1.53
CA TRP A 98 23.04 -2.10 0.89
C TRP A 98 23.91 -2.89 1.86
N TYR A 99 24.77 -2.22 2.62
CA TYR A 99 25.58 -2.84 3.66
C TYR A 99 24.72 -3.56 4.69
N LEU A 100 23.69 -2.90 5.22
CA LEU A 100 22.79 -3.52 6.21
C LEU A 100 22.13 -4.77 5.65
N ASN A 101 21.63 -4.73 4.42
CA ASN A 101 20.91 -5.84 3.81
C ASN A 101 21.84 -7.00 3.41
N HIS A 102 22.94 -6.71 2.68
CA HIS A 102 23.78 -7.73 2.04
C HIS A 102 24.96 -8.20 2.89
N VAL A 103 25.44 -7.38 3.83
CA VAL A 103 26.62 -7.71 4.63
C VAL A 103 26.27 -7.99 6.09
N ALA A 104 25.48 -7.11 6.71
CA ALA A 104 25.04 -7.29 8.09
C ALA A 104 23.76 -8.14 8.23
N HIS A 105 23.15 -8.51 7.11
CA HIS A 105 21.92 -9.30 7.06
C HIS A 105 20.77 -8.69 7.86
N VAL A 106 20.56 -7.39 7.73
CA VAL A 106 19.46 -6.63 8.35
C VAL A 106 18.55 -6.07 7.27
N ASN A 107 17.37 -6.64 7.13
CA ASN A 107 16.34 -6.15 6.23
C ASN A 107 15.39 -5.21 6.97
N ILE A 108 15.33 -3.96 6.55
CA ILE A 108 14.51 -2.91 7.16
C ILE A 108 13.32 -2.60 6.26
N ALA A 109 12.11 -2.78 6.78
CA ALA A 109 10.87 -2.38 6.14
C ALA A 109 9.97 -1.70 7.19
N TRP A 110 8.86 -1.10 6.76
CA TRP A 110 7.92 -0.43 7.67
C TRP A 110 7.37 -1.33 8.78
N ASN A 111 7.26 -2.62 8.54
CA ASN A 111 6.85 -3.62 9.51
C ASN A 111 7.95 -4.02 10.50
N SER A 112 9.19 -3.62 10.22
CA SER A 112 10.34 -3.87 11.09
C SER A 112 10.49 -2.83 12.18
N LEU A 113 9.73 -1.73 12.09
CA LEU A 113 9.82 -0.63 13.03
C LEU A 113 9.42 -1.09 14.43
N ASN A 114 10.19 -0.67 15.42
CA ASN A 114 9.96 -1.04 16.79
C ASN A 114 8.55 -0.58 17.25
N GLU A 115 7.69 -1.51 17.65
CA GLU A 115 6.33 -1.23 18.13
C GLU A 115 6.31 -0.22 19.29
N LYS A 116 7.32 -0.22 20.13
CA LYS A 116 7.46 0.75 21.23
C LYS A 116 7.71 2.16 20.71
N THR A 117 8.41 2.30 19.60
CA THR A 117 8.70 3.61 18.99
C THR A 117 7.48 4.17 18.25
N VAL A 118 6.65 3.30 17.67
CA VAL A 118 5.42 3.67 16.98
C VAL A 118 4.28 3.97 17.97
N ALA A 119 4.19 3.21 19.05
CA ALA A 119 3.11 3.31 20.04
C ALA A 119 3.35 4.35 21.16
N VAL A 120 4.60 4.71 21.40
CA VAL A 120 4.98 5.66 22.45
C VAL A 120 5.95 6.67 21.84
N LYS A 121 5.66 7.95 21.97
CA LYS A 121 6.56 9.06 21.61
C LYS A 121 7.84 8.99 22.46
N LEU A 122 8.68 7.99 22.21
CA LEU A 122 9.98 7.86 22.84
C LEU A 122 10.99 8.69 22.03
N ASP A 123 11.14 9.93 22.37
CA ASP A 123 12.23 10.76 21.88
C ASP A 123 13.57 10.02 22.07
N GLY A 124 14.22 9.70 20.95
CA GLY A 124 15.56 9.11 20.95
C GLY A 124 15.64 7.58 20.96
N ALA A 125 14.52 6.84 20.94
CA ALA A 125 14.55 5.39 20.75
C ALA A 125 14.90 5.04 19.29
N PRO A 126 15.81 4.07 19.04
CA PRO A 126 16.16 3.66 17.69
C PRO A 126 14.98 2.96 16.99
N TYR A 127 14.85 3.15 15.66
CA TYR A 127 13.78 2.50 14.90
C TYR A 127 13.94 0.98 14.84
N VAL A 128 15.19 0.51 14.80
CA VAL A 128 15.54 -0.89 14.60
C VAL A 128 16.32 -1.46 15.78
N ASP A 129 17.18 -0.67 16.42
CA ASP A 129 18.11 -1.07 17.46
C ASP A 129 19.16 -2.08 16.94
N LEU A 130 20.30 -1.56 16.51
CA LEU A 130 21.43 -2.36 16.01
C LEU A 130 22.44 -2.74 17.10
N SER A 131 22.16 -2.48 18.38
CA SER A 131 23.11 -2.74 19.47
C SER A 131 23.52 -4.21 19.60
N ASP A 132 22.61 -5.12 19.26
CA ASP A 132 22.82 -6.58 19.30
C ASP A 132 23.09 -7.20 17.92
N VAL A 133 23.28 -6.37 16.88
CA VAL A 133 23.57 -6.82 15.52
C VAL A 133 25.07 -6.81 15.28
N ASP A 134 25.59 -7.92 14.74
CA ASP A 134 26.97 -7.96 14.25
C ASP A 134 27.11 -7.08 13.01
N LEU A 135 28.06 -6.15 13.03
CA LEU A 135 28.37 -5.23 11.93
C LEU A 135 29.76 -5.56 11.36
N PRO A 136 29.89 -6.61 10.54
CA PRO A 136 31.19 -7.03 10.02
C PRO A 136 31.75 -6.03 9.01
N LEU A 137 33.08 -5.97 8.92
CA LEU A 137 33.74 -5.13 7.92
C LEU A 137 33.48 -5.69 6.51
N PRO A 138 32.96 -4.89 5.57
CA PRO A 138 32.67 -5.35 4.22
C PRO A 138 33.97 -5.54 3.41
N LYS A 139 33.89 -6.39 2.40
CA LYS A 139 34.88 -6.41 1.30
C LYS A 139 34.65 -5.17 0.44
N GLU A 140 35.70 -4.77 -0.28
CA GLU A 140 35.57 -3.65 -1.21
C GLU A 140 34.70 -4.04 -2.39
N GLU A 141 33.64 -3.25 -2.63
CA GLU A 141 32.75 -3.39 -3.77
C GLU A 141 32.23 -2.03 -4.22
N THR A 142 31.96 -1.91 -5.53
CA THR A 142 31.46 -0.68 -6.13
C THR A 142 30.16 -0.94 -6.85
N HIS A 143 29.18 -0.08 -6.60
CA HIS A 143 27.88 -0.10 -7.24
C HIS A 143 27.61 1.22 -7.93
N VAL A 144 27.24 1.14 -9.21
CA VAL A 144 26.90 2.28 -10.06
C VAL A 144 25.43 2.17 -10.45
N SER A 145 24.69 3.21 -10.18
CA SER A 145 23.26 3.24 -10.53
C SER A 145 23.07 3.44 -12.03
N ASP A 146 22.29 2.57 -12.63
CA ASP A 146 21.86 2.74 -14.02
C ASP A 146 20.58 3.59 -14.17
N ALA A 147 20.00 4.08 -13.05
CA ALA A 147 18.80 4.90 -13.00
C ALA A 147 19.08 6.28 -12.42
N LYS A 148 18.84 7.32 -13.22
CA LYS A 148 18.89 8.72 -12.79
C LYS A 148 17.82 9.02 -11.74
N TYR A 149 16.60 8.48 -11.96
CA TYR A 149 15.43 8.68 -11.09
C TYR A 149 15.07 7.38 -10.37
N ARG A 150 14.89 7.47 -9.07
CA ARG A 150 14.33 6.40 -8.23
C ARG A 150 13.12 6.98 -7.52
N TYR A 151 11.97 6.80 -8.19
CA TYR A 151 10.70 7.44 -7.82
C TYR A 151 9.95 6.65 -6.75
N TYR A 152 9.28 7.35 -5.86
CA TYR A 152 8.45 6.71 -4.84
C TYR A 152 7.15 7.48 -4.59
N LEU A 153 6.09 6.71 -4.41
CA LEU A 153 4.73 7.01 -4.05
C LEU A 153 3.77 7.30 -5.22
N ASN A 154 2.55 6.80 -5.02
CA ASN A 154 1.35 7.22 -5.74
C ASN A 154 0.63 8.29 -4.91
N THR A 155 -0.10 9.16 -5.57
CA THR A 155 -0.97 10.14 -4.92
C THR A 155 -1.93 9.48 -3.94
N CYS A 156 -2.51 8.32 -4.27
CA CYS A 156 -3.44 7.56 -3.42
C CYS A 156 -2.84 7.10 -2.09
N ALA A 157 -1.51 6.92 -1.99
CA ALA A 157 -0.87 6.50 -0.74
C ALA A 157 -1.09 7.51 0.41
N PHE A 158 -1.25 8.79 0.09
CA PHE A 158 -1.54 9.83 1.07
C PHE A 158 -2.93 9.68 1.70
N GLY A 159 -3.87 9.05 1.01
CA GLY A 159 -5.19 8.68 1.55
C GLY A 159 -5.20 7.29 2.20
N TYR A 160 -4.60 6.27 1.56
CA TYR A 160 -4.71 4.89 2.04
C TYR A 160 -3.67 4.46 3.08
N SER A 161 -2.55 5.19 3.24
CA SER A 161 -1.52 4.87 4.24
C SER A 161 -1.15 6.05 5.14
N MET A 162 -1.06 7.27 4.59
CA MET A 162 -0.33 8.37 5.22
C MET A 162 -1.21 9.46 5.84
N THR A 163 -2.54 9.29 5.83
CA THR A 163 -3.54 10.29 6.20
C THR A 163 -3.28 10.95 7.56
N SER A 164 -2.88 10.16 8.54
CA SER A 164 -2.73 10.62 9.93
C SER A 164 -1.29 10.50 10.46
N TRP A 165 -0.31 10.43 9.56
CA TRP A 165 1.07 10.30 9.99
C TRP A 165 1.59 11.55 10.69
N THR A 166 2.21 11.33 11.84
CA THR A 166 2.96 12.34 12.58
C THR A 166 4.35 12.55 11.98
N TRP A 167 5.06 13.59 12.44
CA TRP A 167 6.45 13.83 12.06
C TRP A 167 7.35 12.60 12.32
N THR A 168 7.19 11.95 13.46
CA THR A 168 7.98 10.75 13.80
C THR A 168 7.79 9.64 12.76
N ARG A 169 6.56 9.37 12.31
CA ARG A 169 6.31 8.36 11.30
C ARG A 169 6.87 8.77 9.92
N TRP A 170 6.71 10.04 9.55
CA TRP A 170 7.30 10.57 8.32
C TRP A 170 8.83 10.49 8.34
N GLN A 171 9.47 10.80 9.46
CA GLN A 171 10.92 10.69 9.60
C GLN A 171 11.41 9.25 9.37
N GLN A 172 10.71 8.26 9.94
CA GLN A 172 11.00 6.85 9.70
C GLN A 172 10.87 6.46 8.23
N GLU A 173 9.83 6.94 7.54
CA GLU A 173 9.64 6.68 6.12
C GLU A 173 10.73 7.31 5.26
N ILE A 174 11.12 8.54 5.55
CA ILE A 174 12.19 9.23 4.83
C ILE A 174 13.54 8.53 5.05
N ASP A 175 13.81 8.06 6.26
CA ASP A 175 15.01 7.28 6.56
C ASP A 175 14.98 5.93 5.79
N TRP A 176 13.83 5.28 5.69
CA TRP A 176 13.64 4.09 4.87
C TRP A 176 13.87 4.41 3.37
N MET A 177 13.29 5.51 2.86
CA MET A 177 13.51 5.97 1.48
C MET A 177 15.01 6.15 1.20
N ALA A 178 15.73 6.79 2.12
CA ALA A 178 17.16 7.04 1.97
C ALA A 178 17.98 5.74 1.89
N LEU A 179 17.68 4.76 2.75
CA LEU A 179 18.33 3.45 2.74
C LEU A 179 18.04 2.64 1.48
N HIS A 180 16.91 2.87 0.83
CA HIS A 180 16.52 2.22 -0.43
C HIS A 180 16.93 3.02 -1.69
N GLY A 181 17.68 4.12 -1.51
CA GLY A 181 18.20 4.89 -2.62
C GLY A 181 17.16 5.71 -3.39
N ILE A 182 16.01 5.94 -2.80
CA ILE A 182 14.98 6.81 -3.37
C ILE A 182 15.51 8.23 -3.40
N ASN A 183 15.48 8.88 -4.56
CA ASN A 183 15.95 10.25 -4.73
C ASN A 183 14.86 11.21 -5.27
N MET A 184 13.65 10.67 -5.58
CA MET A 184 12.57 11.43 -6.21
C MET A 184 11.21 11.06 -5.57
N PRO A 185 10.97 11.37 -4.28
CA PRO A 185 9.72 11.05 -3.61
C PRO A 185 8.62 12.06 -3.94
N LEU A 186 7.37 11.60 -4.13
CA LEU A 186 6.19 12.47 -4.21
C LEU A 186 5.88 13.05 -2.82
N GLN A 187 5.50 14.33 -2.76
CA GLN A 187 5.16 15.02 -1.52
C GLN A 187 3.91 15.88 -1.68
N LEU A 188 2.84 15.55 -0.94
CA LEU A 188 1.55 16.26 -0.97
C LEU A 188 1.15 16.88 0.37
N VAL A 189 1.78 16.48 1.48
CA VAL A 189 1.43 17.00 2.81
C VAL A 189 1.56 18.53 2.83
N GLY A 190 0.51 19.21 3.28
CA GLY A 190 0.45 20.67 3.32
C GLY A 190 -0.14 21.34 2.07
N LEU A 191 -0.55 20.53 1.05
CA LEU A 191 -1.21 21.03 -0.15
C LEU A 191 -2.48 21.81 0.19
N GLU A 192 -3.16 21.44 1.26
CA GLU A 192 -4.37 22.10 1.75
C GLU A 192 -4.09 23.56 2.15
N GLU A 193 -2.96 23.80 2.82
CA GLU A 193 -2.55 25.17 3.19
C GLU A 193 -2.11 25.97 1.96
N VAL A 194 -1.49 25.33 0.96
CA VAL A 194 -1.18 25.99 -0.32
C VAL A 194 -2.43 26.54 -0.96
N TRP A 195 -3.49 25.71 -1.07
CA TRP A 195 -4.77 26.13 -1.67
C TRP A 195 -5.52 27.14 -0.84
N ARG A 196 -5.51 27.01 0.48
CA ARG A 196 -6.11 28.04 1.36
C ARG A 196 -5.46 29.39 1.12
N ARG A 197 -4.11 29.46 1.07
CA ARG A 197 -3.37 30.70 0.77
C ARG A 197 -3.66 31.21 -0.62
N PHE A 198 -3.62 30.36 -1.62
CA PHE A 198 -3.87 30.74 -3.01
C PHE A 198 -5.24 31.37 -3.19
N LEU A 199 -6.30 30.76 -2.68
CA LEU A 199 -7.67 31.30 -2.82
C LEU A 199 -7.88 32.57 -2.01
N THR A 200 -7.13 32.78 -0.94
CA THR A 200 -7.25 33.94 -0.05
C THR A 200 -6.18 35.01 -0.27
N ILE A 201 -5.43 34.94 -1.36
CA ILE A 201 -4.40 35.93 -1.67
C ILE A 201 -5.02 37.33 -1.81
N GLU A 202 -4.32 38.33 -1.32
CA GLU A 202 -4.76 39.74 -1.38
C GLU A 202 -3.97 40.48 -2.46
N ASP A 203 -4.63 41.43 -3.15
CA ASP A 203 -4.00 42.34 -4.07
C ASP A 203 -3.32 43.51 -3.31
N GLU A 204 -2.73 44.44 -4.05
CA GLU A 204 -2.02 45.59 -3.48
C GLU A 204 -2.93 46.50 -2.61
N ASP A 205 -4.22 46.46 -2.83
CA ASP A 205 -5.21 47.24 -2.08
C ASP A 205 -5.76 46.48 -0.86
N GLY A 206 -5.26 45.27 -0.60
CA GLY A 206 -5.69 44.39 0.50
C GLY A 206 -7.04 43.72 0.25
N LYS A 207 -7.49 43.64 -1.01
CA LYS A 207 -8.72 42.99 -1.39
C LYS A 207 -8.41 41.55 -1.83
N ARG A 208 -9.28 40.59 -1.49
CA ARG A 208 -9.17 39.21 -1.93
C ARG A 208 -9.17 39.10 -3.45
N LYS A 209 -8.04 38.76 -4.06
CA LYS A 209 -7.82 38.70 -5.52
C LYS A 209 -8.84 37.83 -6.24
N TYR A 210 -9.20 36.69 -5.64
CA TYR A 210 -10.12 35.69 -6.20
C TYR A 210 -11.51 35.71 -5.52
N GLY A 211 -11.76 36.61 -4.58
CA GLY A 211 -13.05 36.79 -3.94
C GLY A 211 -13.45 35.75 -2.90
N TYR A 212 -12.50 34.96 -2.38
CA TYR A 212 -12.75 33.95 -1.36
C TYR A 212 -12.48 34.44 0.05
N SER A 213 -13.41 34.19 0.97
CA SER A 213 -13.12 34.25 2.40
C SER A 213 -12.30 33.01 2.83
N ASP A 214 -11.74 33.07 4.03
CA ASP A 214 -10.99 31.95 4.60
C ASP A 214 -11.89 30.71 4.73
N GLU A 215 -13.12 30.86 5.22
CA GLU A 215 -14.10 29.76 5.34
C GLU A 215 -14.45 29.14 3.98
N GLN A 216 -14.56 29.96 2.95
CA GLN A 216 -14.87 29.46 1.60
C GLN A 216 -13.68 28.72 0.99
N ALA A 217 -12.46 29.20 1.21
CA ALA A 217 -11.25 28.52 0.80
C ALA A 217 -11.09 27.17 1.51
N LYS A 218 -11.32 27.13 2.82
CA LYS A 218 -11.31 25.88 3.62
C LYS A 218 -12.40 24.90 3.16
N ALA A 219 -13.57 25.38 2.74
CA ALA A 219 -14.65 24.52 2.24
C ALA A 219 -14.31 23.85 0.89
N PHE A 220 -13.44 24.46 0.08
CA PHE A 220 -12.95 23.88 -1.17
C PHE A 220 -11.95 22.74 -0.93
N VAL A 221 -11.17 22.82 0.13
CA VAL A 221 -10.11 21.86 0.44
C VAL A 221 -10.72 20.54 0.95
N ALA A 222 -10.22 19.41 0.46
CA ALA A 222 -10.64 18.11 0.96
C ALA A 222 -10.14 17.88 2.39
N GLY A 223 -10.90 17.10 3.15
CA GLY A 223 -10.43 16.62 4.45
C GLY A 223 -9.21 15.70 4.32
N PRO A 224 -8.48 15.44 5.42
CA PRO A 224 -7.17 14.76 5.38
C PRO A 224 -7.20 13.38 4.70
N ALA A 225 -8.27 12.63 4.80
CA ALA A 225 -8.40 11.32 4.16
C ALA A 225 -8.52 11.38 2.62
N PHE A 226 -8.94 12.51 2.08
CA PHE A 226 -9.33 12.64 0.66
C PHE A 226 -8.40 13.53 -0.16
N ILE A 227 -7.31 13.99 0.42
CA ILE A 227 -6.31 14.85 -0.23
C ILE A 227 -5.83 14.26 -1.56
N ALA A 228 -5.67 12.96 -1.63
CA ALA A 228 -5.17 12.24 -2.80
C ALA A 228 -6.06 12.49 -4.04
N TRP A 229 -7.34 12.26 -3.90
CA TRP A 229 -8.29 12.36 -5.01
C TRP A 229 -8.64 13.81 -5.35
N TRP A 230 -8.59 14.68 -4.35
CA TRP A 230 -8.70 16.10 -4.56
C TRP A 230 -7.50 16.65 -5.34
N ALA A 231 -6.29 16.25 -5.01
CA ALA A 231 -5.06 16.61 -5.74
C ALA A 231 -5.08 16.12 -7.20
N MET A 232 -5.79 15.03 -7.50
CA MET A 232 -6.00 14.49 -8.84
C MET A 232 -7.21 15.08 -9.58
N ASN A 233 -7.81 16.16 -9.10
CA ASN A 233 -9.01 16.80 -9.66
C ASN A 233 -10.26 15.90 -9.73
N ASN A 234 -10.35 14.86 -8.90
CA ASN A 234 -11.45 13.90 -8.91
C ASN A 234 -12.62 14.36 -8.05
N LEU A 235 -12.38 15.14 -7.02
CA LEU A 235 -13.43 15.67 -6.17
C LEU A 235 -13.16 17.14 -5.77
N GLU A 236 -14.20 17.93 -5.68
CA GLU A 236 -14.17 19.24 -5.06
C GLU A 236 -14.33 19.11 -3.55
N GLY A 237 -13.80 20.07 -2.85
CA GLY A 237 -13.64 20.09 -1.42
C GLY A 237 -14.77 19.53 -0.60
N TRP A 238 -14.39 18.83 0.40
CA TRP A 238 -15.28 18.03 1.19
C TRP A 238 -15.47 18.56 2.60
N GLY A 239 -14.88 19.64 2.94
CA GLY A 239 -15.06 20.40 4.21
C GLY A 239 -15.52 19.55 5.43
N GLY A 240 -15.46 18.24 5.35
CA GLY A 240 -15.85 17.29 6.36
C GLY A 240 -17.25 16.69 6.27
N THR A 241 -18.06 17.11 5.30
CA THR A 241 -19.34 16.43 5.07
C THR A 241 -19.30 15.74 3.73
N ALA A 242 -19.48 14.43 3.70
CA ALA A 242 -19.52 13.67 2.45
C ALA A 242 -20.45 14.31 1.42
N PRO A 243 -20.03 14.51 0.16
CA PRO A 243 -20.91 14.98 -0.88
C PRO A 243 -22.14 14.08 -0.99
N GLY A 244 -23.33 14.68 -1.00
CA GLY A 244 -24.59 13.94 -1.04
C GLY A 244 -25.04 13.36 0.30
N ALA A 245 -24.32 13.58 1.39
CA ALA A 245 -24.82 13.25 2.71
C ALA A 245 -26.09 14.06 2.99
N LYS A 246 -27.11 13.39 3.52
CA LYS A 246 -28.35 14.06 3.93
C LYS A 246 -28.07 15.08 5.04
N SER A 247 -28.90 16.10 5.12
CA SER A 247 -28.73 17.21 6.09
C SER A 247 -28.64 16.73 7.55
N GLU A 248 -29.31 15.62 7.87
CA GLU A 248 -29.25 14.97 9.17
C GLU A 248 -27.86 14.47 9.57
N TYR A 249 -26.96 14.15 8.61
CA TYR A 249 -25.58 13.75 8.90
C TYR A 249 -24.68 14.94 9.19
N LYS A 250 -25.08 16.15 8.81
CA LYS A 250 -24.32 17.36 9.13
C LYS A 250 -24.32 17.71 10.62
N SER A 251 -25.22 17.09 11.38
CA SER A 251 -25.34 17.26 12.85
C SER A 251 -24.51 16.23 13.63
N LEU A 252 -23.82 15.30 12.97
CA LEU A 252 -22.97 14.34 13.65
C LEU A 252 -21.79 15.04 14.34
N PRO A 253 -21.33 14.52 15.48
CA PRO A 253 -20.13 15.04 16.14
C PRO A 253 -18.95 15.14 15.17
N GLY A 254 -18.46 16.34 14.92
CA GLY A 254 -17.40 16.60 13.96
C GLY A 254 -17.81 16.68 12.48
N ALA A 255 -19.09 16.60 12.13
CA ALA A 255 -19.58 16.68 10.75
C ALA A 255 -19.41 18.06 10.09
N GLY A 256 -19.04 19.06 10.84
CA GLY A 256 -18.76 20.40 10.34
C GLY A 256 -17.43 20.61 9.62
N GLY A 257 -16.58 19.67 9.65
CA GLY A 257 -15.38 19.33 8.92
C GLY A 257 -14.42 20.33 8.32
N VAL A 258 -14.69 21.58 8.39
CA VAL A 258 -13.70 22.63 8.09
C VAL A 258 -12.65 22.56 9.20
N GLN A 259 -11.41 22.28 8.84
CA GLN A 259 -10.31 22.24 9.79
C GLN A 259 -10.05 23.65 10.36
N ASP A 260 -9.58 23.71 11.60
CA ASP A 260 -9.18 24.97 12.21
C ASP A 260 -7.83 25.47 11.66
N ASP A 261 -7.51 26.74 11.94
CA ASP A 261 -6.27 27.35 11.48
C ASP A 261 -5.02 26.66 12.04
N ALA A 262 -5.10 26.09 13.24
CA ALA A 262 -4.00 25.38 13.85
C ALA A 262 -3.69 24.09 13.08
N TRP A 263 -4.70 23.41 12.54
CA TRP A 263 -4.50 22.25 11.68
C TRP A 263 -3.73 22.63 10.40
N TYR A 264 -4.13 23.70 9.69
CA TYR A 264 -3.42 24.17 8.48
C TYR A 264 -1.97 24.55 8.78
N ARG A 265 -1.73 25.23 9.90
CA ARG A 265 -0.39 25.58 10.36
C ARG A 265 0.46 24.32 10.63
N ARG A 266 -0.12 23.30 11.26
CA ARG A 266 0.59 22.03 11.51
C ARG A 266 0.91 21.31 10.21
N GLN A 267 0.00 21.26 9.24
CA GLN A 267 0.27 20.67 7.92
C GLN A 267 1.40 21.40 7.19
N ALA A 268 1.42 22.72 7.21
CA ALA A 268 2.52 23.51 6.64
C ALA A 268 3.86 23.21 7.33
N LYS A 269 3.87 23.15 8.67
CA LYS A 269 5.07 22.78 9.44
C LYS A 269 5.54 21.37 9.10
N LEU A 270 4.62 20.41 9.04
CA LEU A 270 4.93 19.03 8.70
C LEU A 270 5.49 18.91 7.27
N ALA A 271 4.86 19.59 6.30
CA ALA A 271 5.34 19.68 4.94
C ALA A 271 6.79 20.16 4.87
N ARG A 272 7.08 21.19 5.65
CA ARG A 272 8.41 21.77 5.73
C ARG A 272 9.44 20.78 6.29
N GLN A 273 9.11 20.14 7.41
CA GLN A 273 9.97 19.14 8.04
C GLN A 273 10.28 17.97 7.07
N ILE A 274 9.25 17.51 6.34
CA ILE A 274 9.39 16.44 5.34
C ILE A 274 10.35 16.87 4.22
N THR A 275 10.09 18.00 3.58
CA THR A 275 10.89 18.44 2.42
C THR A 275 12.32 18.81 2.80
N GLU A 276 12.53 19.40 3.98
CA GLU A 276 13.87 19.72 4.49
C GLU A 276 14.68 18.44 4.77
N LEU A 277 14.09 17.44 5.44
CA LEU A 277 14.78 16.18 5.69
C LEU A 277 15.09 15.43 4.38
N GLN A 278 14.14 15.37 3.44
CA GLN A 278 14.36 14.76 2.12
C GLN A 278 15.54 15.43 1.43
N ARG A 279 15.56 16.77 1.34
CA ARG A 279 16.66 17.51 0.69
C ARG A 279 18.00 17.34 1.41
N SER A 280 18.00 17.32 2.74
CA SER A 280 19.23 17.12 3.52
C SER A 280 19.86 15.75 3.33
N LEU A 281 19.10 14.75 2.85
CA LEU A 281 19.55 13.40 2.50
C LEU A 281 19.79 13.23 1.00
N GLY A 282 19.78 14.31 0.21
CA GLY A 282 20.06 14.30 -1.22
C GLY A 282 18.86 13.94 -2.11
N MET A 283 17.63 13.92 -1.58
CA MET A 283 16.43 13.69 -2.36
C MET A 283 15.88 14.99 -2.95
N GLN A 284 15.25 14.89 -4.11
CA GLN A 284 14.50 15.96 -4.77
C GLN A 284 13.01 15.63 -4.73
N PRO A 285 12.22 16.20 -3.81
CA PRO A 285 10.79 15.92 -3.74
C PRO A 285 10.05 16.37 -5.00
N VAL A 286 9.11 15.57 -5.47
CA VAL A 286 8.15 15.96 -6.50
C VAL A 286 7.00 16.68 -5.81
N LEU A 287 6.82 17.97 -6.09
CA LEU A 287 5.79 18.79 -5.48
C LEU A 287 4.54 18.87 -6.37
N PRO A 288 3.34 19.09 -5.80
CA PRO A 288 2.11 19.21 -6.60
C PRO A 288 2.13 20.51 -7.40
N GLY A 289 2.21 20.40 -8.73
CA GLY A 289 2.07 21.53 -9.63
C GLY A 289 0.61 21.94 -9.81
N TRP A 290 0.39 23.13 -10.35
CA TRP A 290 -0.95 23.60 -10.63
C TRP A 290 -1.48 23.01 -11.94
N SER A 291 -2.51 22.18 -11.84
CA SER A 291 -3.15 21.49 -12.97
C SER A 291 -4.26 22.28 -13.66
N GLY A 292 -4.41 23.57 -13.34
CA GLY A 292 -5.53 24.39 -13.81
C GLY A 292 -6.81 24.23 -12.99
N MET A 293 -6.81 23.40 -11.96
CA MET A 293 -7.95 23.16 -11.08
C MET A 293 -8.38 24.47 -10.38
N VAL A 294 -9.68 24.70 -10.30
CA VAL A 294 -10.29 25.79 -9.54
C VAL A 294 -11.66 25.37 -8.99
N PRO A 295 -12.16 25.98 -7.91
CA PRO A 295 -13.51 25.69 -7.38
C PRO A 295 -14.63 25.86 -8.40
N THR A 296 -15.73 25.14 -8.22
CA THR A 296 -16.91 25.21 -9.11
C THR A 296 -17.58 26.59 -9.14
N ASP A 297 -17.42 27.40 -8.11
CA ASP A 297 -17.94 28.76 -8.04
C ASP A 297 -16.91 29.84 -8.40
N PHE A 298 -15.72 29.43 -8.93
CA PHE A 298 -14.61 30.35 -9.18
C PHE A 298 -14.97 31.49 -10.15
N THR A 299 -15.68 31.20 -11.24
CA THR A 299 -16.13 32.24 -12.19
C THR A 299 -17.01 33.28 -11.53
N VAL A 300 -17.93 32.87 -10.66
CA VAL A 300 -18.86 33.78 -9.98
C VAL A 300 -18.13 34.73 -9.02
N ARG A 301 -17.06 34.24 -8.39
CA ARG A 301 -16.29 35.02 -7.41
C ARG A 301 -15.23 35.91 -8.04
N SER A 302 -14.46 35.34 -8.96
CA SER A 302 -13.30 36.04 -9.54
C SER A 302 -13.61 36.75 -10.84
N GLY A 303 -14.71 36.45 -11.50
CA GLY A 303 -15.03 36.92 -12.85
C GLY A 303 -14.25 36.26 -13.97
N LEU A 304 -13.38 35.27 -13.67
CA LEU A 304 -12.51 34.58 -14.64
C LEU A 304 -13.22 33.40 -15.28
N ALA A 305 -12.98 33.19 -16.56
CA ALA A 305 -13.62 32.09 -17.31
C ALA A 305 -13.09 30.73 -16.87
N THR A 306 -14.00 29.80 -16.65
CA THR A 306 -13.70 28.39 -16.34
C THR A 306 -14.34 27.45 -17.35
N ARG A 307 -13.92 26.20 -17.35
CA ARG A 307 -14.53 25.13 -18.14
C ARG A 307 -14.77 23.88 -17.30
N GLY A 308 -15.69 23.04 -17.76
CA GLY A 308 -16.02 21.78 -17.09
C GLY A 308 -14.88 20.75 -17.12
N ASN A 309 -14.81 19.94 -16.07
CA ASN A 309 -13.84 18.87 -15.90
C ASN A 309 -14.54 17.50 -15.80
N GLY A 310 -15.40 17.16 -16.76
CA GLY A 310 -16.00 15.83 -16.86
C GLY A 310 -17.12 15.52 -15.86
N GLY A 311 -17.64 16.50 -15.14
CA GLY A 311 -18.81 16.38 -14.27
C GLY A 311 -18.53 15.67 -12.93
N LYS A 312 -18.92 14.40 -12.79
CA LYS A 312 -18.77 13.63 -11.54
C LYS A 312 -17.76 12.51 -11.68
N TRP A 313 -17.03 12.24 -10.61
CA TRP A 313 -16.18 11.08 -10.47
C TRP A 313 -16.86 10.03 -9.57
N ALA A 314 -16.70 8.75 -9.89
CA ALA A 314 -17.25 7.62 -9.15
C ALA A 314 -18.76 7.73 -8.82
N GLY A 315 -19.50 8.50 -9.63
CA GLY A 315 -20.95 8.68 -9.54
C GLY A 315 -21.42 9.79 -8.61
N ASP A 316 -20.77 10.05 -7.49
CA ASP A 316 -21.23 10.97 -6.46
C ASP A 316 -20.40 12.24 -6.33
N PHE A 317 -19.10 12.17 -6.60
CA PHE A 317 -18.17 13.25 -6.32
C PHE A 317 -18.14 14.28 -7.44
N VAL A 318 -18.46 15.52 -7.11
CA VAL A 318 -18.36 16.64 -8.06
C VAL A 318 -16.88 16.96 -8.28
N ARG A 319 -16.48 17.05 -9.55
CA ARG A 319 -15.12 17.47 -9.90
C ARG A 319 -15.00 19.00 -9.84
N PRO A 320 -13.85 19.52 -9.42
CA PRO A 320 -13.56 20.94 -9.57
C PRO A 320 -13.55 21.32 -11.05
N LEU A 321 -13.71 22.60 -11.35
CA LEU A 321 -13.56 23.12 -12.70
C LEU A 321 -12.09 23.31 -13.06
N LEU A 322 -11.84 23.64 -14.31
CA LEU A 322 -10.53 24.04 -14.81
C LEU A 322 -10.58 25.51 -15.25
N LEU A 323 -9.57 26.27 -14.94
CA LEU A 323 -9.42 27.63 -15.46
C LEU A 323 -9.24 27.56 -16.99
N SER A 324 -9.97 28.38 -17.73
CA SER A 324 -9.82 28.43 -19.18
C SER A 324 -8.48 29.05 -19.57
N VAL A 325 -7.72 28.37 -20.43
CA VAL A 325 -6.39 28.86 -20.91
C VAL A 325 -6.47 30.16 -21.72
N GLY A 326 -7.65 30.53 -22.18
CA GLY A 326 -7.88 31.80 -22.86
C GLY A 326 -7.97 33.04 -21.94
N ASN A 327 -7.90 32.88 -20.61
CA ASN A 327 -7.79 34.03 -19.71
C ASN A 327 -6.41 34.69 -19.90
N SER A 328 -6.42 36.03 -20.08
CA SER A 328 -5.20 36.82 -20.35
C SER A 328 -4.17 36.77 -19.21
N ASN A 329 -4.62 36.49 -18.00
CA ASN A 329 -3.81 36.38 -16.79
C ASN A 329 -3.58 34.94 -16.32
N TYR A 330 -3.73 33.94 -17.22
CA TYR A 330 -3.58 32.52 -16.89
C TYR A 330 -2.24 32.18 -16.21
N ALA A 331 -1.14 32.70 -16.76
CA ALA A 331 0.20 32.48 -16.20
C ALA A 331 0.41 33.21 -14.85
N GLU A 332 -0.16 34.39 -14.67
CA GLU A 332 -0.13 35.11 -13.38
C GLU A 332 -0.85 34.35 -12.29
N ILE A 333 -2.02 33.76 -12.59
CA ILE A 333 -2.76 32.92 -11.63
C ILE A 333 -1.96 31.67 -11.24
N ALA A 334 -1.29 31.04 -12.21
CA ALA A 334 -0.39 29.92 -11.92
C ALA A 334 0.80 30.37 -11.03
N ALA A 335 1.39 31.55 -11.31
CA ALA A 335 2.48 32.10 -10.50
C ALA A 335 2.06 32.36 -9.05
N ASP A 336 0.85 32.83 -8.83
CA ASP A 336 0.28 32.99 -7.48
C ASP A 336 0.21 31.67 -6.73
N TYR A 337 -0.23 30.59 -7.41
CA TYR A 337 -0.23 29.26 -6.82
C TYR A 337 1.18 28.77 -6.48
N TYR A 338 2.13 28.90 -7.42
CA TYR A 338 3.52 28.46 -7.18
C TYR A 338 4.21 29.27 -6.08
N THR A 339 3.86 30.55 -5.91
CA THR A 339 4.32 31.37 -4.79
C THR A 339 3.81 30.84 -3.45
N CYS A 340 2.53 30.47 -3.39
CA CYS A 340 1.95 29.82 -2.19
C CYS A 340 2.55 28.46 -1.91
N LEU A 341 2.80 27.67 -2.96
CA LEU A 341 3.44 26.35 -2.85
C LEU A 341 4.86 26.47 -2.26
N GLU A 342 5.66 27.39 -2.80
CA GLU A 342 7.02 27.65 -2.31
C GLU A 342 7.03 28.08 -0.85
N ALA A 343 6.11 28.95 -0.47
CA ALA A 343 5.98 29.39 0.92
C ALA A 343 5.68 28.25 1.91
N VAL A 344 5.01 27.19 1.48
CA VAL A 344 4.65 26.02 2.30
C VAL A 344 5.70 24.91 2.18
N MET A 345 6.10 24.52 0.98
CA MET A 345 6.92 23.30 0.73
C MET A 345 8.34 23.62 0.26
N GLY A 346 8.64 24.87 -0.09
CA GLY A 346 9.88 25.27 -0.75
C GLY A 346 9.89 24.95 -2.24
N GLU A 347 11.04 25.11 -2.86
CA GLU A 347 11.24 24.90 -4.31
C GLU A 347 11.56 23.44 -4.63
N SER A 348 11.28 23.04 -5.88
CA SER A 348 11.74 21.79 -6.46
C SER A 348 12.05 21.97 -7.94
N GLN A 349 12.73 20.97 -8.52
CA GLN A 349 12.90 20.83 -9.96
C GLN A 349 11.76 20.01 -10.59
N TYR A 350 10.92 19.36 -9.79
CA TYR A 350 9.90 18.42 -10.23
C TYR A 350 8.54 18.80 -9.71
N TYR A 351 7.55 18.96 -10.61
CA TYR A 351 6.17 19.26 -10.28
C TYR A 351 5.23 18.25 -10.92
N SER A 352 4.40 17.59 -10.10
CA SER A 352 3.43 16.59 -10.55
C SER A 352 2.11 17.27 -10.91
N MET A 353 1.59 17.00 -12.12
CA MET A 353 0.27 17.46 -12.56
C MET A 353 -0.39 16.40 -13.43
N ASP A 354 -1.67 16.09 -13.12
CA ASP A 354 -2.51 15.16 -13.86
C ASP A 354 -3.87 15.82 -14.19
N PRO A 355 -3.90 16.79 -15.15
CA PRO A 355 -5.04 17.71 -15.31
C PRO A 355 -6.34 17.04 -15.76
N PHE A 356 -6.29 15.91 -16.44
CA PHE A 356 -7.45 15.23 -17.02
C PHE A 356 -7.54 13.76 -16.57
N HIS A 357 -7.32 13.55 -15.29
CA HIS A 357 -7.22 12.21 -14.70
C HIS A 357 -8.57 11.46 -14.73
N GLU A 358 -8.55 10.16 -15.01
CA GLU A 358 -9.67 9.21 -14.92
C GLU A 358 -11.01 9.70 -15.48
N GLY A 359 -11.01 10.12 -16.75
CA GLY A 359 -12.25 10.59 -17.41
C GLY A 359 -12.68 11.99 -17.01
N GLY A 360 -11.78 12.78 -16.45
CA GLY A 360 -11.90 14.22 -16.39
C GLY A 360 -12.08 14.84 -17.77
N GLY A 361 -12.19 16.16 -17.85
CA GLY A 361 -12.41 16.88 -19.10
C GLY A 361 -11.41 16.48 -20.19
N VAL A 362 -11.78 16.69 -21.44
CA VAL A 362 -10.92 16.43 -22.59
C VAL A 362 -9.95 17.58 -22.76
N GLY A 363 -8.64 17.31 -22.67
CA GLY A 363 -7.59 18.30 -22.91
C GLY A 363 -7.28 18.46 -24.39
N THR A 364 -6.85 19.63 -24.77
CA THR A 364 -6.32 19.96 -26.11
C THR A 364 -4.80 20.09 -26.05
N MET A 365 -4.13 20.14 -27.20
CA MET A 365 -2.70 20.48 -27.27
C MET A 365 -2.38 21.81 -26.60
N GLU A 366 -3.30 22.78 -26.78
CA GLU A 366 -3.16 24.11 -26.20
C GLU A 366 -3.22 24.09 -24.65
N ASP A 367 -4.09 23.26 -24.07
CA ASP A 367 -4.18 23.10 -22.63
C ASP A 367 -2.87 22.59 -22.00
N TYR A 368 -2.28 21.55 -22.58
CA TYR A 368 -1.00 21.02 -22.10
C TYR A 368 0.16 22.01 -22.31
N ALA A 369 0.17 22.73 -23.45
CA ALA A 369 1.16 23.75 -23.72
C ALA A 369 1.06 24.93 -22.74
N ALA A 370 -0.17 25.39 -22.45
CA ALA A 370 -0.43 26.49 -21.52
C ALA A 370 -0.05 26.11 -20.07
N LEU A 371 -0.39 24.91 -19.62
CA LEU A 371 0.00 24.42 -18.29
C LEU A 371 1.52 24.37 -18.14
N TYR A 372 2.22 23.83 -19.15
CA TYR A 372 3.67 23.78 -19.12
C TYR A 372 4.27 25.20 -19.15
N ALA A 373 3.81 26.07 -20.04
CA ALA A 373 4.32 27.44 -20.16
C ALA A 373 4.15 28.22 -18.85
N ALA A 374 2.99 28.10 -18.18
CA ALA A 374 2.75 28.73 -16.89
C ALA A 374 3.63 28.17 -15.76
N MET A 375 3.92 26.87 -15.77
CA MET A 375 4.87 26.26 -14.84
C MET A 375 6.29 26.76 -15.13
N GLU A 376 6.73 26.79 -16.39
CA GLU A 376 8.08 27.24 -16.79
C GLU A 376 8.28 28.72 -16.49
N GLU A 377 7.27 29.57 -16.66
CA GLU A 377 7.33 30.98 -16.30
C GLU A 377 7.49 31.16 -14.78
N ALA A 378 6.73 30.42 -13.98
CA ALA A 378 6.78 30.49 -12.52
C ALA A 378 8.02 29.80 -11.93
N LYS A 379 8.47 28.70 -12.52
CA LYS A 379 9.54 27.79 -12.03
C LYS A 379 10.44 27.37 -13.19
N SER A 380 11.22 28.33 -13.72
CA SER A 380 12.06 28.13 -14.88
C SER A 380 13.05 26.97 -14.71
N GLY A 381 13.15 26.13 -15.72
CA GLY A 381 14.02 24.99 -15.73
C GLY A 381 13.46 23.73 -15.10
N SER A 382 12.28 23.79 -14.52
CA SER A 382 11.62 22.64 -13.88
C SER A 382 11.08 21.63 -14.90
N GLN A 383 10.84 20.40 -14.44
CA GLN A 383 10.26 19.34 -15.24
C GLN A 383 8.86 18.98 -14.68
N TRP A 384 7.95 18.77 -15.61
CA TRP A 384 6.62 18.25 -15.31
C TRP A 384 6.67 16.73 -15.15
N VAL A 385 6.14 16.19 -14.06
CA VAL A 385 5.97 14.75 -13.83
C VAL A 385 4.49 14.41 -14.05
N ILE A 386 4.21 13.49 -14.98
CA ILE A 386 2.85 13.07 -15.30
C ILE A 386 2.68 11.56 -15.13
N GLN A 387 1.54 11.14 -14.55
CA GLN A 387 1.22 9.73 -14.37
C GLN A 387 0.56 9.17 -15.64
N GLN A 388 1.15 8.12 -16.19
CA GLN A 388 0.51 7.32 -17.25
C GLN A 388 -0.32 6.21 -16.58
N TRP A 389 -1.59 6.49 -16.36
CA TRP A 389 -2.58 5.53 -15.92
C TRP A 389 -3.81 5.61 -16.83
N GLN A 390 -4.08 4.54 -17.61
CA GLN A 390 -5.22 4.48 -18.55
C GLN A 390 -5.40 5.77 -19.38
N TRP A 391 -4.32 6.23 -20.00
CA TRP A 391 -4.34 7.46 -20.75
C TRP A 391 -5.46 7.49 -21.80
N SER A 392 -6.28 8.51 -21.74
CA SER A 392 -7.17 8.88 -22.81
C SER A 392 -6.38 9.27 -24.07
N PRO A 393 -6.97 9.23 -25.26
CA PRO A 393 -6.31 9.69 -26.49
C PRO A 393 -5.76 11.12 -26.39
N THR A 394 -6.30 11.96 -25.52
CA THR A 394 -5.88 13.36 -25.37
C THR A 394 -4.72 13.53 -24.40
N GLN A 395 -4.59 12.70 -23.38
CA GLN A 395 -3.46 12.80 -22.43
C GLN A 395 -2.10 12.59 -23.11
N ARG A 396 -2.03 11.79 -24.18
CA ARG A 396 -0.83 11.65 -24.99
C ARG A 396 -0.36 12.96 -25.65
N TYR A 397 -1.24 13.97 -25.77
CA TYR A 397 -0.85 15.26 -26.30
C TYR A 397 0.24 15.94 -25.49
N SER A 398 0.35 15.64 -24.19
CA SER A 398 1.44 16.12 -23.34
C SER A 398 2.83 15.78 -23.91
N LEU A 399 2.98 14.62 -24.59
CA LEU A 399 4.26 14.20 -25.18
C LEU A 399 4.76 15.17 -26.26
N SER A 400 3.83 15.83 -26.99
CA SER A 400 4.15 16.76 -28.07
C SER A 400 4.00 18.22 -27.69
N ALA A 401 3.10 18.52 -26.73
CA ALA A 401 2.84 19.88 -26.28
C ALA A 401 3.96 20.44 -25.36
N VAL A 402 4.63 19.53 -24.65
CA VAL A 402 5.73 19.89 -23.74
C VAL A 402 7.07 19.73 -24.47
N PRO A 403 7.99 20.71 -24.38
CA PRO A 403 9.31 20.60 -25.01
C PRO A 403 10.08 19.34 -24.60
N ALA A 404 10.90 18.79 -25.49
CA ALA A 404 11.67 17.58 -25.27
C ALA A 404 12.51 17.65 -23.98
N GLY A 405 12.44 16.60 -23.17
CA GLY A 405 13.17 16.50 -21.91
C GLY A 405 12.59 17.35 -20.75
N ARG A 406 11.43 17.98 -20.95
CA ARG A 406 10.76 18.76 -19.92
C ARG A 406 9.58 18.04 -19.27
N LEU A 407 9.24 16.86 -19.76
CA LEU A 407 8.22 15.97 -19.22
C LEU A 407 8.87 14.66 -18.78
N ILE A 408 8.53 14.20 -17.60
CA ILE A 408 8.86 12.87 -17.09
C ILE A 408 7.55 12.08 -16.98
N VAL A 409 7.48 10.98 -17.70
CA VAL A 409 6.29 10.10 -17.70
C VAL A 409 6.51 8.95 -16.75
N LEU A 410 5.64 8.81 -15.76
CA LEU A 410 5.58 7.63 -14.90
C LEU A 410 4.71 6.57 -15.59
N ASP A 411 5.30 5.52 -16.15
CA ASP A 411 4.55 4.35 -16.61
C ASP A 411 4.17 3.53 -15.38
N LEU A 412 3.03 3.87 -14.76
CA LEU A 412 2.69 3.46 -13.40
C LEU A 412 2.55 1.95 -13.23
N PHE A 413 2.04 1.25 -14.22
CA PHE A 413 1.74 -0.18 -14.10
C PHE A 413 2.69 -1.05 -14.91
N SER A 414 3.98 -0.70 -14.91
CA SER A 414 5.01 -1.40 -15.67
C SER A 414 5.26 -2.84 -15.20
N ASP A 415 4.90 -3.15 -13.97
CA ASP A 415 4.96 -4.52 -13.43
C ASP A 415 3.84 -5.42 -13.94
N GLY A 416 2.66 -4.88 -14.26
CA GLY A 416 1.48 -5.65 -14.67
C GLY A 416 1.04 -5.42 -16.11
N SER A 417 1.24 -4.23 -16.66
CA SER A 417 0.83 -3.87 -18.04
C SER A 417 1.64 -2.69 -18.58
N PRO A 418 2.93 -2.87 -18.85
CA PRO A 418 3.80 -1.79 -19.31
C PRO A 418 3.33 -1.21 -20.64
N ALA A 419 3.36 0.10 -20.79
CA ALA A 419 2.87 0.80 -21.96
C ALA A 419 3.99 1.34 -22.89
N PHE A 420 5.26 1.06 -22.60
CA PHE A 420 6.40 1.56 -23.36
C PHE A 420 6.33 1.26 -24.86
N ASP A 421 5.94 0.05 -25.23
CA ASP A 421 5.85 -0.32 -26.66
C ASP A 421 4.72 0.47 -27.37
N ARG A 422 3.64 0.79 -26.64
CA ARG A 422 2.51 1.56 -27.19
C ARG A 422 2.88 3.01 -27.51
N TYR A 423 3.75 3.61 -26.69
CA TYR A 423 4.12 5.02 -26.76
C TYR A 423 5.58 5.24 -27.20
N ASN A 424 6.21 4.25 -27.86
CA ASN A 424 7.60 4.34 -28.31
C ASN A 424 8.58 4.80 -27.20
N GLY A 425 8.44 4.22 -26.01
CA GLY A 425 9.23 4.60 -24.84
C GLY A 425 8.98 6.04 -24.36
N TYR A 426 7.89 6.67 -24.78
CA TYR A 426 7.53 8.07 -24.50
C TYR A 426 8.49 9.13 -25.10
N ALA A 427 9.40 8.74 -26.00
CA ALA A 427 10.29 9.70 -26.67
C ALA A 427 9.50 10.80 -27.40
N PRO A 428 9.96 12.08 -27.36
CA PRO A 428 11.27 12.57 -26.92
C PRO A 428 11.37 12.90 -25.42
N GLN A 429 10.39 12.51 -24.62
CA GLN A 429 10.33 12.78 -23.19
C GLN A 429 11.09 11.71 -22.39
N GLU A 430 11.40 12.00 -21.12
CA GLU A 430 11.96 11.00 -20.21
C GLU A 430 10.87 10.15 -19.58
N ALA A 431 11.17 8.90 -19.24
CA ALA A 431 10.23 7.98 -18.63
C ALA A 431 10.83 7.24 -17.43
N ILE A 432 9.97 6.85 -16.51
CA ILE A 432 10.29 6.03 -15.34
C ILE A 432 9.48 4.74 -15.40
N PHE A 433 10.15 3.61 -15.27
CA PHE A 433 9.52 2.31 -15.08
C PHE A 433 8.97 2.24 -13.65
N CYS A 434 7.65 2.36 -13.47
CA CYS A 434 7.01 2.31 -12.17
C CYS A 434 6.17 1.04 -11.98
N ALA A 435 6.25 0.44 -10.79
CA ALA A 435 5.39 -0.64 -10.37
C ALA A 435 4.25 -0.14 -9.47
N ILE A 436 3.07 -0.73 -9.60
CA ILE A 436 1.99 -0.60 -8.62
C ILE A 436 1.77 -1.97 -7.96
N PRO A 437 2.52 -2.31 -6.92
CA PRO A 437 2.39 -3.61 -6.24
C PRO A 437 1.11 -3.73 -5.42
N ASN A 438 0.47 -2.61 -5.09
CA ASN A 438 -0.72 -2.55 -4.26
C ASN A 438 -1.73 -1.52 -4.76
N PHE A 439 -3.00 -1.88 -4.72
CA PHE A 439 -4.16 -1.05 -5.05
C PHE A 439 -5.04 -0.86 -3.83
N GLY A 440 -5.23 0.38 -3.39
CA GLY A 440 -6.10 0.75 -2.26
C GLY A 440 -5.66 0.21 -0.89
N GLY A 441 -4.53 -0.45 -0.79
CA GLY A 441 -4.09 -1.13 0.42
C GLY A 441 -4.75 -2.49 0.65
N ARG A 442 -5.21 -3.14 -0.41
CA ARG A 442 -5.81 -4.47 -0.35
C ARG A 442 -4.90 -5.45 0.34
N SER A 443 -5.49 -6.23 1.26
CA SER A 443 -4.79 -7.32 1.90
C SER A 443 -4.61 -8.49 0.95
N GLY A 444 -3.53 -9.24 1.09
CA GLY A 444 -3.23 -10.40 0.26
C GLY A 444 -1.77 -10.45 -0.14
N VAL A 445 -1.34 -11.61 -0.60
CA VAL A 445 0.04 -11.86 -1.04
C VAL A 445 0.07 -11.99 -2.55
N MET A 446 0.72 -11.06 -3.19
CA MET A 446 0.92 -11.08 -4.64
C MET A 446 2.18 -10.32 -5.00
N GLY A 447 2.90 -10.80 -6.00
CA GLY A 447 4.06 -10.10 -6.54
C GLY A 447 4.37 -10.52 -7.97
N ARG A 448 5.24 -9.75 -8.61
CA ARG A 448 5.70 -9.97 -9.99
C ARG A 448 7.21 -9.89 -10.06
N LEU A 449 7.91 -10.55 -9.12
CA LEU A 449 9.36 -10.36 -8.96
C LEU A 449 10.14 -10.66 -10.25
N ASN A 450 9.86 -11.80 -10.89
CA ASN A 450 10.51 -12.14 -12.16
C ASN A 450 10.13 -11.16 -13.26
N ASN A 451 8.83 -10.84 -13.37
CA ASN A 451 8.31 -9.98 -14.43
C ASN A 451 8.83 -8.54 -14.32
N VAL A 452 8.90 -8.00 -13.11
CA VAL A 452 9.50 -6.68 -12.85
C VAL A 452 10.95 -6.67 -13.32
N THR A 453 11.73 -7.66 -12.89
CA THR A 453 13.15 -7.77 -13.25
C THR A 453 13.33 -7.90 -14.76
N ASP A 454 12.62 -8.83 -15.40
CA ASP A 454 12.70 -9.07 -16.83
C ASP A 454 12.32 -7.83 -17.65
N ASN A 455 11.20 -7.19 -17.30
CA ASN A 455 10.71 -6.03 -18.02
C ASN A 455 11.59 -4.80 -17.83
N TYR A 456 12.10 -4.56 -16.62
CA TYR A 456 13.01 -3.44 -16.38
C TYR A 456 14.22 -3.50 -17.32
N PHE A 457 14.97 -4.61 -17.32
CA PHE A 457 16.14 -4.77 -18.17
C PHE A 457 15.78 -4.78 -19.67
N LYS A 458 14.69 -5.43 -20.05
CA LYS A 458 14.19 -5.45 -21.43
C LYS A 458 13.87 -4.05 -21.97
N PHE A 459 13.03 -3.30 -21.26
CA PHE A 459 12.58 -2.01 -21.76
C PHE A 459 13.67 -0.94 -21.68
N LYS A 460 14.47 -0.96 -20.62
CA LYS A 460 15.61 -0.06 -20.49
C LYS A 460 16.65 -0.26 -21.59
N SER A 461 16.93 -1.48 -21.99
CA SER A 461 17.83 -1.76 -23.13
C SER A 461 17.23 -1.34 -24.47
N LYS A 462 15.90 -1.35 -24.59
CA LYS A 462 15.19 -0.99 -25.85
C LYS A 462 14.97 0.50 -26.00
N TYR A 463 14.71 1.24 -24.92
CA TYR A 463 14.33 2.65 -24.95
C TYR A 463 15.26 3.51 -24.11
N ALA A 464 16.09 4.31 -24.78
CA ALA A 464 17.02 5.24 -24.14
C ALA A 464 16.31 6.36 -23.33
N SER A 465 15.01 6.57 -23.55
CA SER A 465 14.15 7.50 -22.80
C SER A 465 13.85 7.05 -21.39
N ILE A 466 14.00 5.76 -21.08
CA ILE A 466 13.78 5.25 -19.72
C ILE A 466 15.00 5.62 -18.86
N LYS A 467 14.82 6.62 -18.01
CA LYS A 467 15.86 7.20 -17.16
C LYS A 467 15.76 6.78 -15.69
N GLY A 468 14.70 6.06 -15.32
CA GLY A 468 14.46 5.72 -13.93
C GLY A 468 13.64 4.48 -13.71
N ILE A 469 13.57 4.12 -12.43
CA ILE A 469 12.73 3.07 -11.89
C ILE A 469 11.98 3.63 -10.68
N GLY A 470 10.82 3.06 -10.33
CA GLY A 470 10.07 3.50 -9.16
C GLY A 470 8.98 2.56 -8.73
N VAL A 471 8.41 2.87 -7.58
CA VAL A 471 7.22 2.21 -7.03
C VAL A 471 6.18 3.27 -6.73
N ALA A 472 5.01 3.11 -7.32
CA ALA A 472 3.88 4.02 -7.15
C ALA A 472 2.67 3.29 -6.53
N PRO A 473 2.78 2.77 -5.30
CA PRO A 473 1.74 1.99 -4.66
C PRO A 473 0.60 2.91 -4.22
N GLU A 474 -0.63 2.43 -4.29
CA GLU A 474 -1.75 3.18 -3.69
C GLU A 474 -1.78 3.08 -2.16
N ALA A 475 -1.08 2.09 -1.60
CA ALA A 475 -0.74 1.98 -0.18
C ALA A 475 0.53 1.14 -0.01
N ILE A 476 1.25 1.30 1.10
CA ILE A 476 2.62 0.79 1.24
C ILE A 476 2.79 -0.48 2.09
N GLU A 477 1.86 -0.83 2.94
CA GLU A 477 2.11 -1.76 4.05
C GLU A 477 2.07 -3.25 3.68
N GLN A 478 2.46 -3.63 2.46
CA GLN A 478 2.33 -5.02 2.01
C GLN A 478 3.51 -5.48 1.17
N THR A 479 3.81 -6.77 1.26
CA THR A 479 4.77 -7.49 0.42
C THR A 479 6.12 -6.75 0.28
N PRO A 480 6.86 -6.54 1.40
CA PRO A 480 8.10 -5.73 1.42
C PRO A 480 9.15 -6.19 0.40
N VAL A 481 9.20 -7.47 0.09
CA VAL A 481 10.15 -8.07 -0.88
C VAL A 481 10.10 -7.41 -2.26
N THR A 482 8.92 -6.94 -2.68
CA THR A 482 8.75 -6.27 -3.97
C THR A 482 9.46 -4.91 -4.01
N TYR A 483 9.37 -4.15 -2.93
CA TYR A 483 10.02 -2.84 -2.81
C TYR A 483 11.54 -2.98 -2.74
N ASP A 484 12.02 -3.92 -1.93
CA ASP A 484 13.45 -4.22 -1.83
C ASP A 484 14.05 -4.59 -3.19
N LEU A 485 13.38 -5.46 -3.94
CA LEU A 485 13.84 -5.83 -5.28
C LEU A 485 13.92 -4.61 -6.19
N ILE A 486 12.84 -3.86 -6.32
CA ILE A 486 12.76 -2.76 -7.28
C ILE A 486 13.83 -1.70 -7.01
N PHE A 487 14.07 -1.33 -5.77
CA PHE A 487 15.07 -0.33 -5.43
C PHE A 487 16.50 -0.84 -5.42
N GLN A 488 16.72 -2.17 -5.42
CA GLN A 488 18.05 -2.76 -5.60
C GLN A 488 18.44 -2.90 -7.07
N LEU A 489 17.47 -3.12 -7.99
CA LEU A 489 17.76 -3.34 -9.43
C LEU A 489 18.67 -2.29 -10.06
N PRO A 490 18.51 -0.97 -9.83
CA PRO A 490 19.38 0.02 -10.44
C PRO A 490 20.85 -0.03 -9.98
N TRP A 491 21.11 -0.67 -8.85
CA TRP A 491 22.46 -0.77 -8.26
C TRP A 491 23.19 -2.08 -8.59
N MET A 492 22.64 -2.90 -9.48
CA MET A 492 23.22 -4.16 -9.94
C MET A 492 24.24 -3.97 -11.06
N ASN A 493 24.83 -2.78 -11.21
CA ASN A 493 25.81 -2.47 -12.25
C ASN A 493 25.35 -2.84 -13.68
N GLY A 494 24.05 -2.70 -13.97
CA GLY A 494 23.45 -3.05 -15.27
C GLY A 494 23.33 -4.57 -15.53
N VAL A 495 23.60 -5.40 -14.55
CA VAL A 495 23.53 -6.86 -14.67
C VAL A 495 22.22 -7.38 -14.05
N LYS A 496 21.45 -8.11 -14.82
CA LYS A 496 20.24 -8.76 -14.33
C LYS A 496 20.59 -9.82 -13.27
N PRO A 497 20.00 -9.73 -12.04
CA PRO A 497 20.32 -10.71 -10.99
C PRO A 497 19.76 -12.11 -11.29
N ASP A 498 20.43 -13.15 -10.76
CA ASP A 498 19.82 -14.46 -10.58
C ASP A 498 18.74 -14.34 -9.49
N MET A 499 17.49 -14.50 -9.86
CA MET A 499 16.37 -14.28 -8.97
C MET A 499 16.24 -15.37 -7.88
N ALA A 500 16.73 -16.58 -8.12
CA ALA A 500 16.74 -17.62 -7.11
C ALA A 500 17.78 -17.33 -6.02
N GLU A 501 18.95 -16.83 -6.42
CA GLU A 501 19.99 -16.43 -5.46
C GLU A 501 19.59 -15.13 -4.73
N TRP A 502 19.01 -14.17 -5.45
CA TRP A 502 18.55 -12.93 -4.86
C TRP A 502 17.53 -13.18 -3.72
N VAL A 503 16.54 -14.06 -3.95
CA VAL A 503 15.50 -14.34 -2.94
C VAL A 503 16.03 -15.11 -1.74
N LYS A 504 17.07 -15.94 -1.90
CA LYS A 504 17.77 -16.59 -0.77
C LYS A 504 18.49 -15.55 0.11
N ASN A 505 19.17 -14.60 -0.53
CA ASN A 505 19.85 -13.51 0.17
C ASN A 505 18.83 -12.60 0.89
N TYR A 506 17.70 -12.31 0.25
CA TYR A 506 16.58 -11.62 0.89
C TYR A 506 16.10 -12.36 2.15
N ALA A 507 15.86 -13.66 2.06
CA ALA A 507 15.42 -14.49 3.20
C ALA A 507 16.45 -14.46 4.34
N THR A 508 17.73 -14.49 4.02
CA THR A 508 18.82 -14.40 4.98
C THR A 508 18.84 -13.06 5.70
N ALA A 509 18.75 -11.95 4.94
CA ALA A 509 18.68 -10.62 5.50
C ALA A 509 17.40 -10.38 6.34
N ARG A 510 16.28 -10.94 5.89
CA ARG A 510 14.99 -10.81 6.55
C ARG A 510 14.96 -11.38 7.97
N TYR A 511 15.70 -12.49 8.20
CA TYR A 511 15.71 -13.21 9.48
C TYR A 511 17.10 -13.27 10.14
N GLY A 512 18.09 -12.57 9.59
CA GLY A 512 19.41 -12.38 10.18
C GLY A 512 20.34 -13.59 10.11
N ARG A 513 19.96 -14.65 9.39
CA ARG A 513 20.80 -15.84 9.23
C ARG A 513 20.37 -16.76 8.10
N GLU A 514 21.30 -17.48 7.57
CA GLU A 514 21.03 -18.56 6.60
C GLU A 514 20.23 -19.71 7.25
N ASN A 515 19.20 -20.15 6.54
CA ASN A 515 18.41 -21.32 6.86
C ASN A 515 17.84 -21.90 5.56
N THR A 516 18.35 -23.03 5.14
CA THR A 516 17.99 -23.66 3.86
C THR A 516 16.48 -23.84 3.69
N ALA A 517 15.77 -24.32 4.72
CA ALA A 517 14.33 -24.54 4.61
C ALA A 517 13.53 -23.21 4.49
N VAL A 518 14.03 -22.14 5.08
CA VAL A 518 13.43 -20.80 4.93
C VAL A 518 13.75 -20.21 3.55
N GLN A 519 14.98 -20.39 3.06
CA GLN A 519 15.37 -20.00 1.71
C GLN A 519 14.55 -20.75 0.65
N GLU A 520 14.32 -22.06 0.84
CA GLU A 520 13.41 -22.85 -0.01
C GLU A 520 11.96 -22.36 0.06
N ALA A 521 11.47 -21.96 1.24
CA ALA A 521 10.13 -21.39 1.37
C ALA A 521 10.00 -20.10 0.55
N TRP A 522 10.97 -19.20 0.64
CA TRP A 522 10.97 -17.97 -0.15
C TRP A 522 11.11 -18.21 -1.67
N GLU A 523 11.90 -19.22 -2.07
CA GLU A 523 11.98 -19.62 -3.48
C GLU A 523 10.62 -20.19 -3.98
N GLN A 524 9.92 -20.96 -3.15
CA GLN A 524 8.55 -21.41 -3.48
C GLN A 524 7.57 -20.22 -3.60
N LEU A 525 7.66 -19.22 -2.71
CA LEU A 525 6.87 -18.01 -2.83
C LEU A 525 7.18 -17.24 -4.12
N ARG A 526 8.48 -17.13 -4.47
CA ARG A 526 8.92 -16.49 -5.72
C ARG A 526 8.38 -17.21 -6.96
N GLN A 527 8.37 -18.53 -6.98
CA GLN A 527 7.81 -19.32 -8.08
C GLN A 527 6.28 -19.38 -8.06
N GLY A 528 5.66 -19.17 -6.90
CA GLY A 528 4.22 -19.22 -6.66
C GLY A 528 3.55 -17.87 -6.71
N VAL A 529 3.15 -17.36 -5.53
CA VAL A 529 2.33 -16.14 -5.36
C VAL A 529 3.05 -14.83 -5.69
N LEU A 530 4.37 -14.84 -5.77
CA LEU A 530 5.20 -13.70 -6.18
C LEU A 530 5.63 -13.76 -7.66
N ASN A 531 4.99 -14.62 -8.48
CA ASN A 531 5.34 -14.83 -9.88
C ASN A 531 4.15 -14.60 -10.84
N TYR A 532 3.48 -13.47 -10.70
CA TYR A 532 2.48 -13.05 -11.68
C TYR A 532 3.17 -12.43 -12.90
N GLY A 533 2.52 -12.60 -14.07
CA GLY A 533 2.98 -12.05 -15.34
C GLY A 533 2.35 -10.70 -15.67
N THR A 534 2.44 -10.33 -16.95
CA THR A 534 1.78 -9.14 -17.53
C THR A 534 0.32 -9.44 -17.86
N ASP A 535 -0.48 -9.77 -16.89
CA ASP A 535 -1.87 -10.19 -17.03
C ASP A 535 -2.88 -9.05 -16.80
N GLY A 536 -2.40 -7.87 -16.40
CA GLY A 536 -3.22 -6.71 -16.10
C GLY A 536 -4.08 -6.86 -14.84
N ILE A 537 -3.78 -7.87 -13.99
CA ILE A 537 -4.47 -8.01 -12.70
C ILE A 537 -4.02 -6.90 -11.77
N GLN A 538 -4.98 -6.13 -11.28
CA GLN A 538 -4.77 -5.11 -10.26
C GLN A 538 -4.78 -5.78 -8.89
N GLY A 539 -3.61 -6.24 -8.45
CA GLY A 539 -3.48 -7.03 -7.25
C GLY A 539 -2.96 -6.27 -6.03
N PRO A 540 -2.87 -6.88 -4.86
CA PRO A 540 -3.36 -8.21 -4.56
C PRO A 540 -4.87 -8.35 -4.71
N VAL A 541 -5.31 -9.60 -4.89
CA VAL A 541 -6.74 -9.91 -4.99
C VAL A 541 -7.33 -9.82 -3.59
N GLU A 542 -8.50 -9.24 -3.53
CA GLU A 542 -9.24 -9.06 -2.28
C GLU A 542 -9.60 -10.40 -1.66
N ASP A 543 -9.53 -10.49 -0.36
CA ASP A 543 -10.07 -11.61 0.39
C ASP A 543 -11.59 -11.67 0.20
N VAL A 544 -12.13 -12.85 -0.10
CA VAL A 544 -13.56 -13.00 -0.48
C VAL A 544 -14.53 -12.50 0.58
N TRP A 545 -14.15 -12.55 1.86
CA TRP A 545 -14.99 -12.04 2.95
C TRP A 545 -15.12 -10.52 2.94
N ALA A 546 -14.19 -9.79 2.36
CA ALA A 546 -14.29 -8.33 2.21
C ALA A 546 -15.30 -7.91 1.12
N ALA A 547 -15.63 -8.79 0.19
CA ALA A 547 -16.65 -8.53 -0.82
C ALA A 547 -18.07 -8.46 -0.18
N ARG A 548 -18.95 -7.66 -0.78
CA ARG A 548 -20.37 -7.71 -0.43
C ARG A 548 -20.93 -9.11 -0.66
N PRO A 549 -21.63 -9.69 0.30
CA PRO A 549 -22.04 -11.08 0.26
C PRO A 549 -22.83 -11.47 -0.98
N ASN A 550 -22.35 -12.48 -1.67
CA ASN A 550 -22.98 -13.13 -2.80
C ASN A 550 -22.30 -14.49 -3.01
N LEU A 551 -23.04 -15.58 -3.24
CA LEU A 551 -22.44 -16.89 -3.54
C LEU A 551 -21.60 -16.90 -4.83
N ASN A 552 -21.80 -15.93 -5.70
CA ASN A 552 -20.99 -15.71 -6.89
C ASN A 552 -19.96 -14.58 -6.66
N ALA A 553 -19.80 -14.12 -5.42
CA ALA A 553 -18.75 -13.15 -5.13
C ALA A 553 -17.40 -13.74 -5.47
N TYR A 554 -16.63 -12.92 -6.11
CA TYR A 554 -15.25 -13.20 -6.41
C TYR A 554 -14.42 -12.24 -5.58
N PRO A 555 -13.23 -12.65 -5.19
CA PRO A 555 -12.24 -11.68 -4.76
C PRO A 555 -11.87 -10.85 -5.99
N ALA A 556 -12.73 -9.93 -6.34
CA ALA A 556 -12.57 -9.08 -7.50
C ALA A 556 -12.73 -7.65 -7.07
N SER A 557 -11.80 -6.83 -7.47
CA SER A 557 -12.07 -5.40 -7.55
C SER A 557 -13.26 -5.18 -8.49
N SER A 558 -14.01 -4.12 -8.27
CA SER A 558 -15.04 -3.64 -9.21
C SER A 558 -14.50 -3.42 -10.62
N TRP A 559 -13.20 -3.42 -10.79
CA TRP A 559 -12.44 -3.19 -12.02
C TRP A 559 -11.89 -4.49 -12.64
N GLY A 560 -12.15 -5.63 -11.95
CA GLY A 560 -11.49 -6.59 -12.48
C GLY A 560 -11.45 -8.00 -12.70
N LYS A 561 -10.32 -8.40 -13.04
CA LYS A 561 -9.96 -9.76 -13.35
C LYS A 561 -9.58 -10.48 -12.07
N THR A 562 -10.28 -11.53 -11.72
CA THR A 562 -9.97 -12.33 -10.55
C THR A 562 -8.84 -13.29 -10.82
N LEU A 563 -8.06 -13.59 -9.80
CA LEU A 563 -7.01 -14.61 -9.84
C LEU A 563 -7.49 -15.98 -10.33
N ASN A 564 -8.73 -16.33 -10.06
CA ASN A 564 -9.29 -17.62 -10.39
C ASN A 564 -10.02 -17.67 -11.72
N HIS A 565 -10.34 -16.53 -12.34
CA HIS A 565 -11.14 -16.44 -13.54
C HIS A 565 -10.33 -16.32 -14.81
N ALA A 566 -9.16 -15.79 -14.75
CA ALA A 566 -8.31 -15.60 -15.92
C ALA A 566 -7.70 -16.89 -16.47
N GLY A 567 -8.12 -18.05 -15.96
CA GLY A 567 -7.73 -19.34 -16.54
C GLY A 567 -6.23 -19.60 -16.52
N GLY A 568 -5.46 -18.96 -15.56
CA GLY A 568 -4.12 -19.27 -15.79
C GLY A 568 -3.02 -18.83 -14.85
N THR A 569 -3.20 -17.82 -14.04
CA THR A 569 -2.03 -17.35 -13.28
C THR A 569 -1.98 -17.85 -11.85
N TYR A 570 -3.10 -18.14 -11.22
CA TYR A 570 -3.14 -18.72 -9.87
C TYR A 570 -3.63 -20.16 -9.88
N THR A 571 -2.69 -21.06 -10.03
CA THR A 571 -2.96 -22.50 -10.15
C THR A 571 -3.03 -23.20 -8.78
N LYS A 572 -3.57 -24.42 -8.78
CA LYS A 572 -3.57 -25.31 -7.61
C LYS A 572 -2.15 -25.52 -7.05
N GLU A 573 -1.16 -25.59 -7.92
CA GLU A 573 0.26 -25.73 -7.55
C GLU A 573 0.77 -24.51 -6.78
N ARG A 574 0.43 -23.28 -7.20
CA ARG A 574 0.84 -22.06 -6.49
C ARG A 574 0.23 -21.98 -5.09
N ARG A 575 -1.02 -22.42 -4.92
CA ARG A 575 -1.65 -22.52 -3.59
C ARG A 575 -0.92 -23.51 -2.70
N GLN A 576 -0.57 -24.69 -3.23
CA GLN A 576 0.20 -25.68 -2.50
C GLN A 576 1.57 -25.14 -2.08
N MET A 577 2.26 -24.40 -2.95
CA MET A 577 3.52 -23.74 -2.66
C MET A 577 3.40 -22.73 -1.52
N LEU A 578 2.34 -21.89 -1.52
CA LEU A 578 2.10 -20.92 -0.44
C LEU A 578 1.89 -21.63 0.91
N ILE A 579 1.04 -22.65 0.95
CA ILE A 579 0.76 -23.39 2.18
C ILE A 579 2.03 -24.08 2.69
N ASP A 580 2.80 -24.73 1.80
CA ASP A 580 4.04 -25.41 2.15
C ASP A 580 5.09 -24.42 2.70
N ALA A 581 5.23 -23.25 2.07
CA ALA A 581 6.11 -22.21 2.56
C ALA A 581 5.74 -21.75 3.99
N VAL A 582 4.45 -21.58 4.28
CA VAL A 582 3.98 -21.25 5.64
C VAL A 582 4.32 -22.34 6.64
N TYR A 583 4.09 -23.62 6.31
CA TYR A 583 4.48 -24.73 7.17
C TYR A 583 5.98 -24.81 7.41
N LYS A 584 6.81 -24.57 6.39
CA LYS A 584 8.27 -24.49 6.52
C LYS A 584 8.68 -23.36 7.47
N LEU A 585 8.14 -22.15 7.30
CA LEU A 585 8.41 -21.02 8.20
C LEU A 585 8.05 -21.36 9.65
N ILE A 586 6.84 -21.90 9.91
CA ILE A 586 6.43 -22.33 11.24
C ILE A 586 7.38 -23.37 11.82
N GLY A 587 7.78 -24.37 11.01
CA GLY A 587 8.69 -25.43 11.40
C GLY A 587 10.10 -24.95 11.77
N GLN A 588 10.56 -23.83 11.26
CA GLN A 588 11.90 -23.30 11.50
C GLN A 588 12.00 -22.29 12.65
N LYS A 589 10.89 -21.89 13.29
CA LYS A 589 10.90 -20.88 14.36
C LYS A 589 11.99 -21.13 15.43
N LYS A 590 12.14 -22.38 15.88
CA LYS A 590 13.15 -22.72 16.90
C LYS A 590 14.59 -22.65 16.37
N ARG A 591 14.82 -23.02 15.11
CA ARG A 591 16.14 -23.01 14.48
C ARG A 591 16.59 -21.61 14.09
N LEU A 592 15.66 -20.75 13.74
CA LEU A 592 15.94 -19.34 13.49
C LEU A 592 16.42 -18.63 14.76
N ALA A 593 16.01 -19.08 15.95
CA ALA A 593 16.43 -18.57 17.24
C ALA A 593 16.38 -17.03 17.32
N LEU A 594 15.28 -16.45 16.80
CA LEU A 594 15.10 -15.01 16.69
C LEU A 594 15.08 -14.36 18.06
N PRO A 595 15.94 -13.37 18.35
CA PRO A 595 15.91 -12.65 19.61
C PRO A 595 14.55 -11.97 19.81
N LYS A 596 14.03 -12.06 21.01
CA LYS A 596 12.71 -11.47 21.32
C LYS A 596 12.74 -9.94 21.20
N GLY A 597 11.80 -9.39 20.42
CA GLY A 597 11.70 -7.96 20.19
C GLY A 597 12.73 -7.41 19.19
N SER A 598 13.51 -8.27 18.54
CA SER A 598 14.41 -7.87 17.47
C SER A 598 13.67 -7.59 16.18
N ILE A 599 14.32 -6.87 15.27
CA ILE A 599 13.84 -6.68 13.89
C ILE A 599 13.54 -8.02 13.20
N TYR A 600 14.36 -9.03 13.44
CA TYR A 600 14.21 -10.36 12.84
C TYR A 600 12.94 -11.06 13.31
N GLU A 601 12.61 -10.96 14.60
CA GLU A 601 11.35 -11.50 15.13
C GLU A 601 10.16 -10.71 14.58
N SER A 602 10.24 -9.38 14.51
CA SER A 602 9.20 -8.53 13.94
C SER A 602 8.92 -8.88 12.49
N ASN A 603 9.96 -9.01 11.65
CA ASN A 603 9.86 -9.44 10.27
C ASN A 603 9.19 -10.82 10.14
N TYR A 604 9.65 -11.78 10.93
CA TYR A 604 9.12 -13.14 10.89
C TYR A 604 7.64 -13.21 11.27
N LEU A 605 7.22 -12.50 12.32
CA LEU A 605 5.83 -12.48 12.76
C LEU A 605 4.93 -11.77 11.76
N TYR A 606 5.40 -10.69 11.14
CA TYR A 606 4.69 -10.01 10.06
C TYR A 606 4.47 -10.95 8.87
N ASP A 607 5.55 -11.53 8.34
CA ASP A 607 5.50 -12.42 7.17
C ASP A 607 4.59 -13.62 7.44
N LEU A 608 4.62 -14.17 8.65
CA LEU A 608 3.76 -15.29 9.02
C LEU A 608 2.26 -14.89 9.00
N VAL A 609 1.90 -13.69 9.46
CA VAL A 609 0.51 -13.21 9.42
C VAL A 609 0.08 -12.92 7.98
N GLU A 610 0.94 -12.32 7.18
CA GLU A 610 0.65 -12.02 5.79
C GLU A 610 0.45 -13.29 4.96
N LEU A 611 1.42 -14.21 5.03
CA LEU A 611 1.43 -15.45 4.23
C LEU A 611 0.35 -16.44 4.65
N ALA A 612 0.20 -16.70 5.95
CA ALA A 612 -0.87 -17.57 6.44
C ALA A 612 -2.25 -16.96 6.18
N GLY A 613 -2.37 -15.64 6.30
CA GLY A 613 -3.58 -14.91 5.91
C GLY A 613 -3.93 -15.13 4.44
N GLY A 614 -2.96 -15.03 3.53
CA GLY A 614 -3.14 -15.31 2.10
C GLY A 614 -3.60 -16.75 1.83
N ALA A 615 -3.00 -17.73 2.53
CA ALA A 615 -3.40 -19.14 2.40
C ALA A 615 -4.85 -19.36 2.85
N MET A 616 -5.30 -18.68 3.91
CA MET A 616 -6.68 -18.77 4.38
C MET A 616 -7.67 -18.03 3.50
N ALA A 617 -7.27 -16.93 2.86
CA ALA A 617 -8.08 -16.25 1.86
C ALA A 617 -8.40 -17.15 0.66
N ASP A 618 -7.42 -17.88 0.17
CA ASP A 618 -7.60 -18.90 -0.87
C ASP A 618 -8.54 -20.03 -0.43
N TYR A 619 -8.37 -20.49 0.80
CA TYR A 619 -9.27 -21.48 1.38
C TYR A 619 -10.70 -20.96 1.47
N ALA A 620 -10.90 -19.73 1.94
CA ALA A 620 -12.22 -19.10 2.04
C ALA A 620 -12.93 -19.01 0.69
N TYR A 621 -12.20 -18.68 -0.36
CA TYR A 621 -12.75 -18.65 -1.71
C TYR A 621 -13.17 -20.05 -2.20
N ALA A 622 -12.32 -21.04 -1.99
CA ALA A 622 -12.67 -22.42 -2.31
C ALA A 622 -13.88 -22.91 -1.51
N LEU A 623 -13.97 -22.53 -0.24
CA LEU A 623 -15.08 -22.85 0.65
C LEU A 623 -16.40 -22.21 0.20
N LEU A 624 -16.37 -20.94 -0.24
CA LEU A 624 -17.54 -20.25 -0.80
C LEU A 624 -18.07 -20.96 -2.07
N ASN A 625 -17.16 -21.38 -2.96
CA ASN A 625 -17.53 -22.20 -4.11
C ASN A 625 -18.18 -23.52 -3.69
N GLY A 626 -17.61 -24.18 -2.67
CA GLY A 626 -18.19 -25.40 -2.10
C GLY A 626 -19.56 -25.19 -1.46
N ILE A 627 -19.81 -24.04 -0.83
CA ILE A 627 -21.14 -23.65 -0.30
C ILE A 627 -22.14 -23.56 -1.45
N ARG A 628 -21.76 -22.86 -2.53
CA ARG A 628 -22.60 -22.71 -3.72
C ARG A 628 -22.94 -24.06 -4.35
N GLU A 629 -21.97 -24.93 -4.51
CA GLU A 629 -22.15 -26.28 -5.06
C GLU A 629 -23.08 -27.14 -4.20
N ALA A 630 -22.86 -27.16 -2.89
CA ALA A 630 -23.71 -27.90 -1.96
C ALA A 630 -25.16 -27.43 -2.01
N ARG A 631 -25.38 -26.10 -2.06
CA ARG A 631 -26.72 -25.51 -2.20
C ARG A 631 -27.38 -25.90 -3.51
N ASN A 632 -26.67 -25.76 -4.63
CA ASN A 632 -27.19 -26.08 -5.97
C ASN A 632 -27.56 -27.58 -6.10
N ASN A 633 -26.83 -28.46 -5.42
CA ASN A 633 -27.07 -29.88 -5.40
C ASN A 633 -28.10 -30.33 -4.33
N GLY A 634 -28.67 -29.40 -3.58
CA GLY A 634 -29.63 -29.69 -2.51
C GLY A 634 -29.01 -30.45 -1.30
N ASN A 635 -27.68 -30.46 -1.16
CA ASN A 635 -27.01 -31.10 -0.05
C ASN A 635 -26.96 -30.16 1.18
N THR A 636 -28.03 -30.22 2.00
CA THR A 636 -28.20 -29.34 3.15
C THR A 636 -27.10 -29.54 4.19
N VAL A 637 -26.65 -30.76 4.42
CA VAL A 637 -25.63 -31.07 5.43
C VAL A 637 -24.30 -30.44 5.08
N LEU A 638 -23.84 -30.57 3.83
CA LEU A 638 -22.62 -29.96 3.37
C LEU A 638 -22.76 -28.43 3.28
N TYR A 639 -23.92 -27.93 2.87
CA TYR A 639 -24.18 -26.49 2.83
C TYR A 639 -24.00 -25.86 4.21
N GLU A 640 -24.66 -26.43 5.23
CA GLU A 640 -24.59 -25.92 6.61
C GLU A 640 -23.19 -26.01 7.17
N ALA A 641 -22.53 -27.17 7.05
CA ALA A 641 -21.16 -27.34 7.54
C ALA A 641 -20.17 -26.37 6.89
N ARG A 642 -20.26 -26.14 5.58
CA ARG A 642 -19.40 -25.22 4.82
C ARG A 642 -19.71 -23.76 5.14
N ARG A 643 -20.99 -23.39 5.27
CA ARG A 643 -21.44 -22.06 5.70
C ARG A 643 -20.87 -21.71 7.08
N ASP A 644 -21.06 -22.61 8.04
CA ASP A 644 -20.63 -22.38 9.42
C ASP A 644 -19.11 -22.33 9.52
N ALA A 645 -18.41 -23.16 8.75
CA ALA A 645 -16.95 -23.10 8.64
C ALA A 645 -16.47 -21.76 8.02
N PHE A 646 -17.16 -21.23 7.01
CA PHE A 646 -16.83 -19.95 6.41
C PHE A 646 -17.02 -18.78 7.37
N LEU A 647 -18.14 -18.76 8.09
CA LEU A 647 -18.41 -17.75 9.11
C LEU A 647 -17.41 -17.82 10.27
N GLN A 648 -17.09 -19.03 10.73
CA GLN A 648 -16.10 -19.23 11.79
C GLN A 648 -14.70 -18.82 11.32
N LEU A 649 -14.35 -19.08 10.07
CA LEU A 649 -13.06 -18.67 9.50
C LEU A 649 -12.86 -17.15 9.54
N ILE A 650 -13.90 -16.35 9.26
CA ILE A 650 -13.82 -14.89 9.38
C ILE A 650 -13.45 -14.47 10.81
N LEU A 651 -14.06 -15.08 11.82
CA LEU A 651 -13.78 -14.81 13.24
C LEU A 651 -12.37 -15.29 13.65
N ASP A 652 -11.96 -16.47 13.19
CA ASP A 652 -10.62 -16.99 13.43
C ASP A 652 -9.55 -16.11 12.79
N MET A 653 -9.83 -15.58 11.60
CA MET A 653 -8.96 -14.63 10.93
C MET A 653 -8.88 -13.30 11.66
N ASP A 654 -9.99 -12.81 12.20
CA ASP A 654 -9.98 -11.61 13.05
C ASP A 654 -9.02 -11.78 14.24
N ALA A 655 -9.17 -12.87 14.97
CA ALA A 655 -8.30 -13.18 16.10
C ALA A 655 -6.83 -13.34 15.67
N PHE A 656 -6.56 -14.05 14.55
CA PHE A 656 -5.20 -14.26 14.05
C PHE A 656 -4.53 -12.97 13.60
N LYS A 657 -5.21 -12.14 12.80
CA LYS A 657 -4.71 -10.83 12.37
C LYS A 657 -4.44 -9.91 13.57
N GLY A 658 -5.24 -10.04 14.63
CA GLY A 658 -5.08 -9.31 15.89
C GLY A 658 -3.78 -9.59 16.65
N THR A 659 -3.00 -10.61 16.25
CA THR A 659 -1.71 -10.92 16.89
C THR A 659 -0.55 -10.00 16.43
N ASN A 660 -0.76 -9.19 15.39
CA ASN A 660 0.25 -8.28 14.88
C ASN A 660 -0.33 -6.87 14.66
N LEU A 661 0.37 -5.86 15.15
CA LEU A 661 -0.05 -4.46 15.09
C LEU A 661 -0.42 -4.00 13.66
N ASN A 662 0.34 -4.44 12.66
CA ASN A 662 0.17 -3.99 11.28
C ASN A 662 -1.10 -4.50 10.60
N PHE A 663 -1.79 -5.45 11.22
CA PHE A 663 -3.05 -6.01 10.71
C PHE A 663 -4.25 -5.69 11.63
N ARG A 664 -4.16 -4.61 12.39
CA ARG A 664 -5.23 -4.16 13.30
C ARG A 664 -5.86 -2.86 12.82
N LEU A 665 -7.17 -2.82 12.78
CA LEU A 665 -7.92 -1.59 12.55
C LEU A 665 -7.57 -0.53 13.61
N GLY A 666 -7.28 -0.96 14.83
CA GLY A 666 -6.89 -0.08 15.92
C GLY A 666 -5.60 0.71 15.69
N LYS A 667 -4.65 0.22 14.87
CA LYS A 667 -3.51 1.03 14.43
C LYS A 667 -4.01 2.23 13.65
N TRP A 668 -4.82 1.99 12.64
CA TRP A 668 -5.35 2.99 11.72
C TRP A 668 -6.26 4.02 12.41
N THR A 669 -7.22 3.55 13.20
CA THR A 669 -8.16 4.44 13.90
C THR A 669 -7.52 5.24 15.01
N GLN A 670 -6.58 4.66 15.75
CA GLN A 670 -5.88 5.38 16.82
C GLN A 670 -4.90 6.42 16.27
N GLU A 671 -4.28 6.20 15.11
CA GLU A 671 -3.49 7.24 14.44
C GLU A 671 -4.33 8.46 14.10
N ALA A 672 -5.57 8.26 13.62
CA ALA A 672 -6.49 9.34 13.36
C ALA A 672 -6.93 10.07 14.65
N ARG A 673 -7.21 9.32 15.72
CA ARG A 673 -7.55 9.89 17.03
C ARG A 673 -6.41 10.69 17.65
N ASP A 674 -5.18 10.21 17.52
CA ASP A 674 -3.97 10.91 18.02
C ASP A 674 -3.75 12.20 17.22
N ALA A 675 -3.91 12.18 15.91
CA ALA A 675 -3.83 13.37 15.09
C ALA A 675 -4.90 14.41 15.48
N ALA A 676 -6.11 13.95 15.82
CA ALA A 676 -7.19 14.79 16.31
C ALA A 676 -6.88 15.44 17.66
N ALA A 677 -6.17 14.74 18.54
CA ALA A 677 -5.79 15.25 19.85
C ALA A 677 -4.78 16.43 19.80
N GLU A 678 -4.07 16.56 18.66
CA GLU A 678 -3.15 17.68 18.42
C GLU A 678 -3.86 18.96 17.93
N VAL A 679 -5.16 18.89 17.63
CA VAL A 679 -5.95 20.04 17.15
C VAL A 679 -6.17 21.03 18.30
N GLU A 680 -5.80 22.29 18.08
CA GLU A 680 -6.04 23.37 19.02
C GLU A 680 -7.55 23.57 19.23
N GLY A 681 -8.00 23.60 20.46
CA GLY A 681 -9.43 23.68 20.77
C GLY A 681 -10.19 22.36 20.56
N ALA A 682 -9.48 21.23 20.40
CA ALA A 682 -10.11 19.92 20.28
C ALA A 682 -11.09 19.66 21.44
N THR A 683 -12.29 19.19 21.08
CA THR A 683 -13.30 18.74 22.03
C THR A 683 -13.29 17.23 22.16
N THR A 684 -14.09 16.66 23.05
CA THR A 684 -14.25 15.19 23.17
C THR A 684 -14.81 14.56 21.88
N ALA A 685 -15.50 15.31 21.04
CA ALA A 685 -16.06 14.85 19.75
C ALA A 685 -15.01 14.86 18.62
N THR A 686 -13.92 15.62 18.73
CA THR A 686 -12.91 15.75 17.66
C THR A 686 -12.26 14.43 17.29
N PRO A 687 -11.80 13.58 18.22
CA PRO A 687 -11.27 12.25 17.91
C PRO A 687 -12.29 11.34 17.21
N ASP A 688 -13.57 11.38 17.59
CA ASP A 688 -14.61 10.59 16.97
C ASP A 688 -14.84 11.02 15.52
N TRP A 689 -14.82 12.34 15.26
CA TRP A 689 -14.93 12.85 13.90
C TRP A 689 -13.79 12.37 12.99
N TYR A 690 -12.54 12.42 13.47
CA TYR A 690 -11.37 11.91 12.73
C TYR A 690 -11.46 10.42 12.46
N GLU A 691 -11.90 9.64 13.43
CA GLU A 691 -12.11 8.20 13.24
C GLU A 691 -13.22 7.91 12.25
N TYR A 692 -14.43 8.46 12.49
CA TYR A 692 -15.64 8.06 11.77
C TYR A 692 -15.72 8.69 10.37
N ASN A 693 -15.23 9.91 10.17
CA ASN A 693 -15.34 10.58 8.87
C ASN A 693 -14.08 10.48 8.00
N ASN A 694 -12.95 10.08 8.56
CA ASN A 694 -11.71 9.91 7.82
C ASN A 694 -11.24 8.45 7.83
N ALA A 695 -10.86 7.92 9.00
CA ALA A 695 -10.23 6.60 9.07
C ALA A 695 -11.16 5.47 8.63
N ARG A 696 -12.38 5.39 9.16
CA ARG A 696 -13.31 4.32 8.82
C ARG A 696 -13.87 4.43 7.41
N THR A 697 -14.10 5.65 6.89
CA THR A 697 -14.64 5.85 5.55
C THR A 697 -13.68 5.35 4.47
N ILE A 698 -12.40 5.61 4.60
CA ILE A 698 -11.38 5.19 3.62
C ILE A 698 -11.28 3.67 3.51
N VAL A 699 -11.55 2.94 4.59
CA VAL A 699 -11.46 1.47 4.61
C VAL A 699 -12.80 0.77 4.43
N SER A 700 -13.88 1.50 4.20
CA SER A 700 -15.23 0.95 3.99
C SER A 700 -15.99 1.66 2.88
N THR A 701 -16.82 2.66 3.20
CA THR A 701 -17.65 3.40 2.24
C THR A 701 -17.39 4.90 2.36
N TRP A 702 -17.30 5.60 1.23
CA TRP A 702 -16.72 6.95 1.20
C TRP A 702 -17.72 8.09 1.31
N SER A 703 -18.79 8.07 0.55
CA SER A 703 -19.65 9.26 0.47
C SER A 703 -21.03 9.00 1.04
N SER A 704 -22.00 8.77 0.21
CA SER A 704 -23.37 8.49 0.61
C SER A 704 -23.63 6.99 0.61
N PRO A 705 -24.69 6.52 1.27
CA PRO A 705 -25.15 5.16 1.11
C PRO A 705 -25.42 4.84 -0.36
N GLY A 706 -24.69 3.94 -0.94
CA GLY A 706 -24.82 3.57 -2.36
C GLY A 706 -23.77 4.12 -3.30
N THR A 707 -22.73 4.77 -2.76
CA THR A 707 -21.53 5.12 -3.55
C THR A 707 -20.92 3.89 -4.23
N ASN A 708 -20.29 4.12 -5.39
CA ASN A 708 -19.52 3.07 -6.08
C ASN A 708 -18.19 2.75 -5.38
N LEU A 709 -17.73 3.62 -4.47
CA LEU A 709 -16.48 3.45 -3.71
C LEU A 709 -16.78 2.88 -2.33
N ASN A 710 -17.16 1.63 -2.30
CA ASN A 710 -17.33 0.85 -1.08
C ASN A 710 -16.34 -0.30 -1.09
N ASP A 711 -15.73 -0.57 0.06
CA ASP A 711 -14.73 -1.62 0.25
C ASP A 711 -13.57 -1.62 -0.78
N TYR A 712 -13.26 -0.50 -1.42
CA TYR A 712 -12.19 -0.46 -2.43
C TYR A 712 -10.83 -0.85 -1.86
N SER A 713 -10.57 -0.52 -0.58
CA SER A 713 -9.33 -0.87 0.11
C SER A 713 -9.24 -2.36 0.48
N TYR A 714 -10.34 -3.07 0.60
CA TYR A 714 -10.43 -4.52 0.88
C TYR A 714 -9.46 -4.99 1.96
N ARG A 715 -9.38 -4.27 3.07
CA ARG A 715 -8.48 -4.57 4.18
C ARG A 715 -8.97 -5.76 4.98
N SER A 716 -8.16 -6.80 5.12
CA SER A 716 -8.42 -7.90 6.04
C SER A 716 -7.72 -7.65 7.37
N TRP A 717 -8.23 -6.70 8.11
CA TRP A 717 -7.72 -6.35 9.43
C TRP A 717 -8.61 -6.85 10.56
N GLN A 718 -7.99 -7.15 11.70
CA GLN A 718 -8.69 -7.34 12.95
C GLN A 718 -9.58 -6.12 13.23
N GLY A 719 -10.81 -6.37 13.58
CA GLY A 719 -11.86 -5.35 13.74
C GLY A 719 -12.77 -5.26 12.52
N LEU A 720 -12.24 -5.05 11.30
CA LEU A 720 -13.05 -5.10 10.08
C LEU A 720 -13.66 -6.48 9.83
N LEU A 721 -12.88 -7.53 10.01
CA LEU A 721 -13.34 -8.91 9.83
C LEU A 721 -14.52 -9.23 10.74
N LYS A 722 -14.40 -8.93 12.02
CA LYS A 722 -15.43 -9.24 13.01
C LYS A 722 -16.64 -8.30 12.97
N ASP A 723 -16.41 -6.98 12.84
CA ASP A 723 -17.44 -5.98 13.07
C ASP A 723 -18.11 -5.46 11.79
N LEU A 724 -17.46 -5.64 10.61
CA LEU A 724 -18.02 -5.24 9.34
C LEU A 724 -18.35 -6.45 8.44
N TYR A 725 -17.37 -7.33 8.19
CA TYR A 725 -17.54 -8.39 7.20
C TYR A 725 -18.35 -9.58 7.73
N TYR A 726 -18.08 -10.04 8.95
CA TYR A 726 -18.82 -11.16 9.55
C TYR A 726 -20.34 -10.88 9.64
N PRO A 727 -20.83 -9.72 10.12
CA PRO A 727 -22.27 -9.43 10.17
C PRO A 727 -22.92 -9.42 8.79
N ARG A 728 -22.23 -8.91 7.76
CA ARG A 728 -22.75 -8.90 6.38
C ARG A 728 -22.97 -10.33 5.85
N TRP A 729 -21.96 -11.20 6.00
CA TRP A 729 -22.06 -12.58 5.54
C TRP A 729 -23.05 -13.39 6.35
N LYS A 730 -23.10 -13.21 7.68
CA LYS A 730 -24.08 -13.86 8.54
C LYS A 730 -25.51 -13.50 8.14
N TYR A 731 -25.79 -12.20 7.99
CA TYR A 731 -27.09 -11.73 7.51
C TYR A 731 -27.48 -12.37 6.16
N TYR A 732 -26.57 -12.42 5.21
CA TYR A 732 -26.79 -13.01 3.91
C TYR A 732 -27.20 -14.49 3.99
N PHE A 733 -26.50 -15.27 4.76
CA PHE A 733 -26.81 -16.68 4.95
C PHE A 733 -28.12 -16.91 5.72
N ASP A 734 -28.35 -16.16 6.78
CA ASP A 734 -29.57 -16.24 7.60
C ASP A 734 -30.83 -15.87 6.80
N ASN A 735 -30.70 -15.03 5.78
CA ASN A 735 -31.80 -14.63 4.90
C ASN A 735 -31.84 -15.43 3.57
N GLY A 736 -31.41 -16.68 3.59
CA GLY A 736 -31.52 -17.60 2.45
C GLY A 736 -30.63 -17.23 1.26
N CYS A 737 -29.50 -16.56 1.48
CA CYS A 737 -28.59 -16.06 0.45
C CYS A 737 -29.24 -15.05 -0.51
N ILE A 738 -30.06 -14.18 0.03
CA ILE A 738 -30.66 -13.06 -0.70
C ILE A 738 -29.79 -11.82 -0.43
N ASN A 739 -29.46 -11.06 -1.47
CA ASN A 739 -28.73 -9.83 -1.34
C ASN A 739 -29.48 -8.82 -0.46
N GLY A 740 -28.79 -8.27 0.51
CA GLY A 740 -29.35 -7.29 1.43
C GLY A 740 -28.96 -5.85 1.08
N GLU A 741 -29.56 -4.92 1.79
CA GLU A 741 -29.23 -3.50 1.70
C GLU A 741 -28.03 -3.19 2.62
N TYR A 742 -26.82 -3.58 2.18
CA TYR A 742 -25.58 -3.43 2.98
C TYR A 742 -25.11 -1.99 3.08
N LYS A 743 -25.41 -1.16 2.08
CA LYS A 743 -24.90 0.23 1.95
C LYS A 743 -25.21 1.10 3.17
N TYR A 744 -26.39 0.93 3.80
CA TYR A 744 -26.76 1.70 4.98
C TYR A 744 -26.05 1.20 6.23
N PHE A 745 -25.91 -0.11 6.38
CA PHE A 745 -25.13 -0.70 7.46
C PHE A 745 -23.67 -0.24 7.38
N GLU A 746 -23.02 -0.31 6.20
CA GLU A 746 -21.65 0.12 5.95
C GLU A 746 -21.48 1.60 6.27
N TRP A 747 -22.40 2.44 5.80
CA TRP A 747 -22.41 3.86 6.07
C TRP A 747 -22.50 4.16 7.58
N ASN A 748 -23.42 3.52 8.26
CA ASN A 748 -23.63 3.73 9.68
C ASN A 748 -22.45 3.22 10.50
N TRP A 749 -21.87 2.08 10.14
CA TRP A 749 -20.65 1.60 10.78
C TRP A 749 -19.49 2.58 10.59
N ALA A 750 -19.30 3.10 9.37
CA ALA A 750 -18.24 4.06 9.07
C ALA A 750 -18.35 5.34 9.91
N HIS A 751 -19.58 5.78 10.19
CA HIS A 751 -19.87 7.00 10.94
C HIS A 751 -20.24 6.78 12.42
N GLY A 752 -20.07 5.55 12.95
CA GLY A 752 -20.38 5.25 14.32
C GLY A 752 -21.88 5.33 14.69
N MET A 753 -22.74 5.05 13.72
CA MET A 753 -24.20 5.13 13.87
C MET A 753 -24.81 3.76 14.08
N LYS A 754 -25.92 3.72 14.79
CA LYS A 754 -26.69 2.51 15.06
C LYS A 754 -27.52 2.11 13.85
N HIS A 755 -27.27 0.91 13.31
CA HIS A 755 -28.04 0.38 12.19
C HIS A 755 -27.81 -1.13 12.01
N ALA A 756 -28.89 -1.87 11.84
CA ALA A 756 -28.80 -3.30 11.55
C ALA A 756 -28.61 -3.57 10.04
N VAL A 757 -27.86 -4.61 9.70
CA VAL A 757 -27.71 -5.06 8.31
C VAL A 757 -29.10 -5.39 7.72
N GLY A 758 -29.35 -4.91 6.51
CA GLY A 758 -30.62 -5.15 5.80
C GLY A 758 -31.71 -4.14 6.07
N GLN A 759 -31.51 -3.19 6.98
CA GLN A 759 -32.42 -2.07 7.11
C GLN A 759 -32.14 -0.98 6.07
N THR A 760 -33.19 -0.32 5.61
CA THR A 760 -33.08 0.78 4.62
C THR A 760 -33.10 2.16 5.27
N ASP A 761 -33.57 2.25 6.50
CA ASP A 761 -33.63 3.51 7.22
C ASP A 761 -32.30 3.80 7.90
N ILE A 762 -31.85 5.04 7.77
CA ILE A 762 -30.63 5.50 8.40
C ILE A 762 -30.98 6.03 9.79
N SER A 763 -30.42 5.41 10.82
CA SER A 763 -30.52 5.92 12.19
C SER A 763 -29.52 7.06 12.39
N ASN A 764 -29.96 8.10 13.10
CA ASN A 764 -29.09 9.18 13.58
C ASN A 764 -28.64 8.95 15.04
N GLU A 765 -28.97 7.80 15.61
CA GLU A 765 -28.53 7.46 16.96
C GLU A 765 -27.09 6.97 16.94
N PRO A 766 -26.19 7.57 17.73
CA PRO A 766 -24.84 7.04 17.91
C PRO A 766 -24.87 5.62 18.47
N LEU A 767 -23.92 4.80 18.04
CA LEU A 767 -23.71 3.50 18.65
C LEU A 767 -23.33 3.67 20.13
N ALA A 768 -24.06 3.01 21.01
CA ALA A 768 -23.65 2.96 22.40
C ALA A 768 -22.52 1.96 22.59
N LYS A 769 -21.65 2.22 23.57
CA LYS A 769 -20.51 1.39 23.90
C LYS A 769 -20.94 -0.05 24.16
N GLY A 770 -20.43 -0.99 23.36
CA GLY A 770 -20.72 -2.42 23.47
C GLY A 770 -22.03 -2.87 22.83
N GLU A 771 -22.78 -2.00 22.12
CA GLU A 771 -23.94 -2.42 21.33
C GLU A 771 -23.50 -3.08 20.01
N ASP A 772 -24.14 -4.16 19.61
CA ASP A 772 -23.93 -4.94 18.38
C ASP A 772 -22.48 -5.45 18.15
N GLY A 773 -21.72 -5.66 19.24
CA GLY A 773 -20.33 -6.07 19.16
C GLY A 773 -19.36 -4.95 18.78
N HIS A 774 -19.83 -3.71 18.63
CA HIS A 774 -18.96 -2.57 18.41
C HIS A 774 -18.15 -2.23 19.64
N THR A 775 -16.84 -2.11 19.43
CA THR A 775 -15.97 -1.46 20.39
C THR A 775 -15.89 0.01 20.02
N ASP A 776 -16.16 0.92 20.97
CA ASP A 776 -16.03 2.37 20.73
C ASP A 776 -14.60 2.79 20.39
N SER A 777 -13.64 1.92 20.68
CA SER A 777 -12.26 2.15 20.30
C SER A 777 -11.54 0.84 20.01
N TYR A 778 -11.00 0.73 18.83
CA TYR A 778 -10.10 -0.36 18.46
C TYR A 778 -8.73 -0.13 19.09
N THR A 779 -8.12 -1.17 19.66
CA THR A 779 -6.82 -1.08 20.30
C THR A 779 -5.66 -1.42 19.35
N ARG A 780 -4.55 -0.72 19.50
CA ARG A 780 -3.28 -1.05 18.82
C ARG A 780 -2.61 -2.30 19.38
N LYS A 781 -2.89 -2.68 20.62
CA LYS A 781 -2.16 -3.74 21.33
C LYS A 781 -2.39 -5.10 20.68
N PRO A 782 -1.33 -5.78 20.16
CA PRO A 782 -1.44 -7.13 19.68
C PRO A 782 -1.87 -8.10 20.79
N GLU A 783 -2.65 -9.11 20.43
CA GLU A 783 -3.18 -10.12 21.37
C GLU A 783 -2.93 -11.53 20.83
N GLY A 784 -2.49 -12.44 21.72
CA GLY A 784 -2.22 -13.81 21.36
C GLY A 784 -0.78 -14.11 20.96
N ASN A 785 -0.55 -15.34 20.54
CA ASN A 785 0.74 -15.82 20.04
C ASN A 785 0.63 -16.16 18.56
N THR A 786 1.23 -15.36 17.72
CA THR A 786 1.13 -15.48 16.25
C THR A 786 1.47 -16.87 15.75
N VAL A 787 2.59 -17.45 16.19
CA VAL A 787 3.05 -18.76 15.72
C VAL A 787 2.11 -19.89 16.14
N LYS A 788 1.64 -19.83 17.40
CA LYS A 788 0.65 -20.80 17.89
C LYS A 788 -0.66 -20.69 17.11
N MET A 789 -1.16 -19.45 16.93
CA MET A 789 -2.43 -19.23 16.25
C MET A 789 -2.37 -19.57 14.77
N ALA A 790 -1.25 -19.26 14.07
CA ALA A 790 -1.03 -19.72 12.71
C ALA A 790 -1.07 -21.24 12.59
N LYS A 791 -0.41 -21.95 13.51
CA LYS A 791 -0.41 -23.41 13.55
C LYS A 791 -1.80 -23.99 13.82
N ASP A 792 -2.51 -23.41 14.78
CA ASP A 792 -3.87 -23.86 15.14
C ASP A 792 -4.85 -23.58 13.97
N LEU A 793 -4.75 -22.42 13.34
CA LEU A 793 -5.55 -22.03 12.17
C LEU A 793 -5.34 -23.00 10.99
N LEU A 794 -4.09 -23.22 10.60
CA LEU A 794 -3.79 -24.19 9.55
C LEU A 794 -4.28 -25.60 9.92
N GLY A 795 -4.01 -26.06 11.14
CA GLY A 795 -4.46 -27.37 11.62
C GLY A 795 -5.98 -27.56 11.65
N LYS A 796 -6.73 -26.43 11.81
CA LYS A 796 -8.19 -26.45 11.77
C LYS A 796 -8.76 -26.58 10.36
N TYR A 797 -8.10 -26.01 9.34
CA TYR A 797 -8.65 -25.89 7.99
C TYR A 797 -7.89 -26.66 6.92
N ILE A 798 -6.66 -27.07 7.18
CA ILE A 798 -5.79 -27.74 6.24
C ILE A 798 -5.40 -29.13 6.76
N ILE A 799 -5.45 -30.13 5.90
CA ILE A 799 -5.04 -31.49 6.19
C ILE A 799 -3.78 -31.79 5.38
N PRO A 800 -2.57 -31.81 5.99
CA PRO A 800 -1.36 -32.26 5.31
C PRO A 800 -1.43 -33.77 5.03
N MET A 801 -1.23 -34.16 3.79
CA MET A 801 -1.27 -35.54 3.33
C MET A 801 0.07 -35.90 2.70
N THR A 802 0.72 -36.97 3.20
CA THR A 802 1.96 -37.45 2.59
C THR A 802 1.61 -38.38 1.44
N LEU A 803 2.08 -38.02 0.23
CA LEU A 803 1.92 -38.83 -0.97
C LEU A 803 2.97 -39.96 -1.04
N ALA A 804 2.78 -40.94 -1.95
CA ALA A 804 3.68 -42.06 -2.09
C ALA A 804 5.10 -41.66 -2.55
N ASP A 805 5.26 -40.54 -3.22
CA ASP A 805 6.54 -39.96 -3.63
C ASP A 805 7.24 -39.20 -2.52
N GLY A 806 6.64 -39.14 -1.33
CA GLY A 806 7.14 -38.39 -0.17
C GLY A 806 6.77 -36.92 -0.15
N ASN A 807 6.15 -36.40 -1.20
CA ASN A 807 5.65 -35.01 -1.24
C ASN A 807 4.44 -34.84 -0.31
N ILE A 808 4.23 -33.63 0.19
CA ILE A 808 3.07 -33.30 0.99
C ILE A 808 2.05 -32.58 0.11
N TYR A 809 0.82 -33.04 0.13
CA TYR A 809 -0.35 -32.39 -0.44
C TYR A 809 -1.21 -31.81 0.69
N TYR A 810 -1.64 -30.58 0.55
CA TYR A 810 -2.44 -29.88 1.54
C TYR A 810 -3.90 -29.86 1.09
N ALA A 811 -4.70 -30.77 1.67
CA ALA A 811 -6.12 -30.88 1.39
C ALA A 811 -6.91 -29.86 2.22
N TYR A 812 -8.00 -29.35 1.67
CA TYR A 812 -8.89 -28.40 2.34
C TYR A 812 -9.99 -29.14 3.09
N ARG A 813 -10.10 -28.89 4.42
CA ARG A 813 -11.21 -29.41 5.22
C ARG A 813 -12.53 -28.83 4.74
N TYR A 814 -13.61 -29.57 4.88
CA TYR A 814 -14.97 -29.27 4.38
C TYR A 814 -15.11 -29.25 2.85
N LEU A 815 -14.07 -29.58 2.08
CA LEU A 815 -14.13 -29.65 0.63
C LEU A 815 -13.76 -31.05 0.12
N ALA A 816 -14.35 -31.44 -0.99
CA ALA A 816 -13.89 -32.59 -1.73
C ALA A 816 -12.52 -32.29 -2.36
N ASN A 817 -11.58 -33.18 -2.15
CA ASN A 817 -10.24 -33.05 -2.72
C ASN A 817 -10.02 -34.18 -3.73
N ASP A 818 -9.84 -33.77 -4.98
CA ASP A 818 -9.50 -34.68 -6.06
C ASP A 818 -7.99 -34.91 -6.12
N LEU A 819 -7.54 -36.10 -5.78
CA LEU A 819 -6.15 -36.57 -5.88
C LEU A 819 -5.90 -37.45 -7.12
N THR A 820 -6.82 -37.52 -8.05
CA THR A 820 -6.68 -38.31 -9.28
C THR A 820 -5.47 -37.90 -10.11
N SER A 821 -5.07 -36.63 -10.07
CA SER A 821 -3.88 -36.13 -10.74
C SER A 821 -2.55 -36.58 -10.08
N LYS A 822 -2.60 -37.10 -8.84
CA LYS A 822 -1.45 -37.52 -8.05
C LYS A 822 -1.75 -38.84 -7.30
N PRO A 823 -1.88 -39.96 -7.99
CA PRO A 823 -2.26 -41.18 -7.35
C PRO A 823 -1.23 -41.63 -6.32
N ILE A 824 -1.73 -42.14 -5.20
CA ILE A 824 -0.93 -42.86 -4.21
C ILE A 824 -0.53 -44.18 -4.83
N VAL A 825 0.74 -44.43 -4.93
CA VAL A 825 1.24 -45.73 -5.44
C VAL A 825 1.32 -46.71 -4.28
N VAL A 826 0.58 -47.79 -4.39
CA VAL A 826 0.58 -48.87 -3.38
C VAL A 826 1.02 -50.16 -4.03
N ASN A 827 2.03 -50.81 -3.50
CA ASN A 827 2.36 -52.18 -3.84
C ASN A 827 1.20 -53.07 -3.37
N ARG A 828 0.99 -54.23 -3.99
CA ARG A 828 -0.07 -55.19 -3.68
C ARG A 828 -0.26 -55.33 -2.17
N ALA A 829 -1.27 -54.64 -1.63
CA ALA A 829 -1.56 -54.58 -0.20
C ALA A 829 -2.98 -55.08 0.10
N LYS A 830 -3.15 -55.79 1.20
CA LYS A 830 -4.46 -56.14 1.74
C LYS A 830 -5.09 -55.00 2.55
N THR A 831 -4.29 -54.01 2.95
CA THR A 831 -4.74 -52.85 3.74
C THR A 831 -3.98 -51.61 3.32
N ILE A 832 -4.67 -50.48 3.35
CA ILE A 832 -4.11 -49.13 3.16
C ILE A 832 -4.22 -48.36 4.48
N ASN A 833 -3.11 -47.86 4.97
CA ASN A 833 -3.09 -47.00 6.16
C ASN A 833 -3.44 -45.58 5.80
N LEU A 834 -4.69 -45.16 5.98
CA LEU A 834 -5.16 -43.81 5.64
C LEU A 834 -4.46 -42.73 6.46
N ALA A 835 -4.11 -43.02 7.74
CA ALA A 835 -3.45 -42.05 8.60
C ALA A 835 -2.09 -41.58 8.05
N ALA A 836 -1.45 -42.36 7.17
CA ALA A 836 -0.23 -41.98 6.48
C ALA A 836 -0.48 -40.86 5.41
N TYR A 837 -1.70 -40.77 4.90
CA TYR A 837 -2.06 -39.87 3.80
C TYR A 837 -2.88 -38.68 4.24
N ILE A 838 -3.82 -38.86 5.19
CA ILE A 838 -4.72 -37.79 5.65
C ILE A 838 -4.32 -37.21 7.02
N GLY A 839 -3.22 -37.66 7.61
CA GLY A 839 -2.73 -37.22 8.91
C GLY A 839 -3.36 -37.95 10.11
N LYS A 840 -2.60 -38.00 11.21
CA LYS A 840 -2.98 -38.73 12.44
C LYS A 840 -4.18 -38.15 13.20
N HIS A 841 -4.61 -36.99 12.86
CA HIS A 841 -5.66 -36.24 13.59
C HIS A 841 -6.98 -36.11 12.82
N ALA A 842 -7.09 -36.75 11.64
CA ALA A 842 -8.33 -36.72 10.90
C ALA A 842 -9.32 -37.73 11.48
N ASP A 843 -10.46 -37.22 11.98
CA ASP A 843 -11.57 -38.04 12.45
C ASP A 843 -12.38 -38.54 11.25
N VAL A 844 -12.05 -39.71 10.78
CA VAL A 844 -12.73 -40.37 9.64
C VAL A 844 -14.10 -40.87 10.12
N SER A 845 -15.18 -40.39 9.48
CA SER A 845 -16.54 -40.80 9.76
C SER A 845 -17.02 -41.97 8.89
N SER A 846 -16.60 -41.97 7.62
CA SER A 846 -16.92 -43.08 6.71
C SER A 846 -15.90 -43.17 5.57
N ILE A 847 -15.82 -44.37 4.98
CA ILE A 847 -14.98 -44.66 3.82
C ILE A 847 -15.82 -45.45 2.83
N SER A 848 -15.73 -45.08 1.54
CA SER A 848 -16.40 -45.76 0.45
C SER A 848 -15.51 -45.84 -0.80
N GLY A 849 -15.82 -46.70 -1.73
CA GLY A 849 -15.10 -46.89 -2.97
C GLY A 849 -15.11 -48.36 -3.42
N ASP A 850 -14.89 -48.61 -4.69
CA ASP A 850 -15.02 -49.93 -5.27
C ASP A 850 -14.08 -50.98 -4.66
N ILE A 851 -12.92 -50.52 -4.20
CA ILE A 851 -11.89 -51.34 -3.59
C ILE A 851 -12.00 -51.47 -2.07
N VAL A 852 -12.93 -50.75 -1.43
CA VAL A 852 -13.12 -50.82 0.04
C VAL A 852 -13.85 -52.11 0.38
N ASP A 853 -13.23 -52.91 1.24
CA ASP A 853 -13.89 -54.12 1.79
C ASP A 853 -14.89 -53.71 2.88
N GLY A 854 -16.12 -54.28 2.79
CA GLY A 854 -17.17 -54.04 3.77
C GLY A 854 -16.82 -54.46 5.20
N ASN A 855 -15.77 -55.25 5.40
CA ASN A 855 -15.21 -55.62 6.70
C ASN A 855 -14.25 -54.57 7.29
N THR A 856 -14.15 -53.39 6.74
CA THR A 856 -13.32 -52.30 7.27
C THR A 856 -13.95 -51.77 8.54
N THR A 857 -13.42 -52.16 9.69
CA THR A 857 -13.92 -51.71 11.03
C THR A 857 -13.06 -50.60 11.61
N ASN A 858 -11.82 -50.49 11.13
CA ASN A 858 -10.91 -49.42 11.55
C ASN A 858 -10.79 -48.36 10.43
N LEU A 859 -11.43 -47.23 10.62
CA LEU A 859 -11.47 -46.17 9.62
C LEU A 859 -10.09 -45.51 9.37
N GLY A 860 -9.11 -45.72 10.22
CA GLY A 860 -7.71 -45.33 9.97
C GLY A 860 -6.95 -46.29 9.05
N ARG A 861 -7.49 -47.47 8.76
CA ARG A 861 -6.87 -48.53 7.96
C ARG A 861 -7.94 -49.25 7.12
N VAL A 862 -7.88 -49.04 5.82
CA VAL A 862 -8.84 -49.63 4.86
C VAL A 862 -8.46 -51.04 4.50
N ASN A 863 -9.36 -52.00 4.65
CA ASN A 863 -9.21 -53.34 4.03
C ASN A 863 -9.55 -53.26 2.56
N VAL A 864 -8.70 -53.83 1.71
CA VAL A 864 -8.82 -53.75 0.25
C VAL A 864 -9.31 -55.08 -0.31
N LYS A 865 -10.35 -55.02 -1.14
CA LYS A 865 -10.80 -56.15 -1.95
C LYS A 865 -9.72 -56.55 -2.95
N THR A 866 -9.93 -57.66 -3.65
CA THR A 866 -9.07 -58.02 -4.77
C THR A 866 -9.07 -56.94 -5.83
N VAL A 867 -7.92 -56.42 -6.19
CA VAL A 867 -7.72 -55.35 -7.18
C VAL A 867 -6.92 -55.87 -8.37
N GLU A 868 -7.13 -55.25 -9.53
CA GLU A 868 -6.27 -55.47 -10.69
C GLU A 868 -5.01 -54.62 -10.56
N MET A 869 -3.87 -55.17 -10.92
CA MET A 869 -2.59 -54.45 -10.91
C MET A 869 -2.54 -53.45 -12.10
N ASP A 870 -1.70 -52.44 -11.97
CA ASP A 870 -1.56 -51.33 -12.91
C ASP A 870 -2.86 -50.55 -13.17
N LYS A 871 -3.80 -50.60 -12.22
CA LYS A 871 -5.03 -49.82 -12.24
C LYS A 871 -5.08 -48.82 -11.11
N THR A 872 -5.78 -47.69 -11.35
CA THR A 872 -6.06 -46.64 -10.39
C THR A 872 -7.52 -46.74 -9.96
N TYR A 873 -7.74 -46.65 -8.66
CA TYR A 873 -9.05 -46.70 -8.01
C TYR A 873 -9.23 -45.46 -7.12
N GLU A 874 -10.49 -45.10 -6.87
CA GLU A 874 -10.81 -44.01 -5.95
C GLU A 874 -11.33 -44.56 -4.63
N ILE A 875 -10.89 -43.90 -3.54
CA ILE A 875 -11.42 -44.11 -2.19
C ILE A 875 -11.97 -42.73 -1.72
N ASN A 876 -13.25 -42.70 -1.41
CA ASN A 876 -13.88 -41.53 -0.81
C ASN A 876 -13.80 -41.65 0.71
N VAL A 877 -13.17 -40.69 1.34
CA VAL A 877 -13.04 -40.57 2.80
C VAL A 877 -13.82 -39.37 3.24
N LYS A 878 -14.75 -39.57 4.15
CA LYS A 878 -15.54 -38.50 4.79
C LYS A 878 -15.07 -38.35 6.23
N LEU A 879 -14.80 -37.15 6.63
CA LEU A 879 -14.44 -36.80 8.00
C LEU A 879 -15.68 -36.43 8.82
N ALA A 880 -15.54 -36.40 10.14
CA ALA A 880 -16.64 -36.05 11.06
C ALA A 880 -17.17 -34.62 10.88
N ASP A 881 -16.33 -33.75 10.35
CA ASP A 881 -16.65 -32.35 10.05
C ASP A 881 -17.23 -32.16 8.62
N ALA A 882 -17.71 -33.25 8.01
CA ALA A 882 -18.25 -33.29 6.65
C ALA A 882 -17.24 -33.04 5.52
N THR A 883 -15.94 -32.88 5.80
CA THR A 883 -14.91 -32.81 4.76
C THR A 883 -14.92 -34.12 3.97
N GLU A 884 -14.90 -34.03 2.64
CA GLU A 884 -14.80 -35.19 1.73
C GLU A 884 -13.45 -35.15 1.04
N ILE A 885 -12.74 -36.27 1.05
CA ILE A 885 -11.41 -36.45 0.44
C ILE A 885 -11.48 -37.62 -0.51
N ILE A 886 -11.15 -37.40 -1.78
CA ILE A 886 -11.02 -38.46 -2.78
C ILE A 886 -9.54 -38.84 -2.88
N LEU A 887 -9.21 -40.04 -2.50
CA LEU A 887 -7.86 -40.62 -2.65
C LEU A 887 -7.82 -41.44 -3.92
N SER A 888 -6.97 -41.06 -4.84
CA SER A 888 -6.65 -41.88 -6.01
C SER A 888 -5.52 -42.86 -5.64
N VAL A 889 -5.72 -44.12 -5.78
CA VAL A 889 -4.79 -45.18 -5.39
C VAL A 889 -4.43 -46.01 -6.60
N HIS A 890 -3.17 -46.02 -6.96
CA HIS A 890 -2.62 -46.85 -8.03
C HIS A 890 -1.92 -48.10 -7.48
N PHE A 891 -2.33 -49.25 -7.91
CA PHE A 891 -1.72 -50.51 -7.48
C PHE A 891 -0.64 -50.95 -8.48
N LYS A 892 0.59 -51.17 -8.00
CA LYS A 892 1.70 -51.68 -8.75
C LYS A 892 2.02 -53.13 -8.40
#